data_3acbfed19e994584367df4f69cd1d747
#
_entry.id   3acbfed19e994584367df4f69cd1d747
#
_cell.length_a   1.000
_cell.length_b   1.000
_cell.length_c   1.000
_cell.angle_alpha   90.00
_cell.angle_beta   90.00
_cell.angle_gamma   90.00
#
_symmetry.space_group_name_H-M   'P 1'
#
loop_
_entity.id
_entity.type
_entity.pdbx_description
1 polymer ?
#
loop_
_entity_poly.entity_id
_entity_poly.type
_entity_poly.pdbx_seq_one_letter_code
_entity_poly.pdbx_strand_id
1 'polypeptide(L)'
;MKNKRSVYLMPMLVCFLGIFSQRTAASTGVYVPNPVTGFVANVQDAAYGATGDGVSDDTAAIQRAIDAVSAAGGGIVDIPAGNYRINTIYQTGHSYEKAGLVLKSNIIVRIDDGAVLQAIPNGERSYQMFSITHVDNVHIIGGKLVGDRDNHIGNLGQTGYGVRITDATNVVIENLHASEFWGDGLFLGEDSRNITIYRVVCDHNRRQGMSIVGGQNVKILESEFKRSDGTPPKSGIDIEPEGDHPIVRDVEVRNCLFSGSSTGFVVSNQYANSVAENIVFADNTVRDNKTAVTLVGMKNGEVTGNIIYHDQSITENDTHWGIRLRNNGRYSTRNVTVRDNTIYGANIVDSTGESSNIIQNNTFKAAVYIRGIAHAGRTLSAKVYDGDYGDLHVHNVVWVPANAISSYQWYANGTAIAGATQSSYIPTAADSGKEITVRVQYTDKAGNAEDATSPPTPPVNYANNAPTDIILNPLFIYSDEYLAEVGLLTTVDPDMGDVHTYTVDDERFEIAYDNLLRLKGENYIPFGSVGTITLHVTATDALGASVTKAFTIEVTRPKNQPPKKITLSNNTLTAGRPGETVGKLTTLDLNVGDTHSYTVSDARFEVSAEGMLKLKAGVSVDVAREQTIRLQVQATDSGGWVCTENFTLQVQVGTGGLGTATPSNSTQGGIATPSTADSGGSFRSSGGSSSGASSNSGRSLGLGNRKASSNPYSYIKTNGKIYNHGNWKQVGSIWKLEVDGSPARSAWAYLAEKWYLFNDKGEMVTGWANVDGSRYFMDSSGDMRYGWMTDEKGEWYYLNPVSDGTKGVMRIGWQQIDSKWYYLNPVSDGTKGKMLKSQRTPDGYLLKADGSWDESIARE
;
A
#
# COMPACT_ATOMS: atom_id res chain seq x y z
N MET A 1 52.75 -52.39 30.18
CA MET A 1 51.79 -51.72 31.06
C MET A 1 51.92 -50.25 30.92
N LYS A 2 51.12 -49.64 30.09
CA LYS A 2 50.83 -48.18 30.03
C LYS A 2 49.62 -48.01 29.10
N ASN A 3 48.46 -47.76 29.67
CA ASN A 3 47.22 -47.50 28.99
C ASN A 3 47.32 -46.21 28.17
N LYS A 4 47.12 -46.24 26.84
CA LYS A 4 46.83 -45.12 25.99
C LYS A 4 45.33 -44.94 25.97
N ARG A 5 44.83 -43.89 26.59
CA ARG A 5 43.48 -43.36 26.37
C ARG A 5 43.43 -42.59 25.07
N SER A 6 42.68 -43.12 24.11
CA SER A 6 42.32 -42.50 22.88
C SER A 6 41.23 -41.45 23.16
N VAL A 7 41.51 -40.20 22.89
CA VAL A 7 40.51 -39.11 22.94
C VAL A 7 39.88 -39.02 21.57
N TYR A 8 38.63 -39.44 21.47
CA TYR A 8 37.80 -39.16 20.29
C TYR A 8 37.36 -37.71 20.34
N LEU A 9 37.86 -36.88 19.43
CA LEU A 9 37.23 -35.58 19.09
C LEU A 9 35.96 -35.90 18.29
N MET A 10 34.83 -35.63 18.91
CA MET A 10 33.55 -35.50 18.23
C MET A 10 33.52 -34.18 17.46
N PRO A 11 33.12 -34.13 16.21
CA PRO A 11 32.87 -32.87 15.53
C PRO A 11 31.67 -32.19 16.18
N MET A 12 31.85 -30.94 16.61
CA MET A 12 30.80 -30.10 17.13
C MET A 12 29.86 -29.73 15.98
N LEU A 13 28.69 -30.36 15.98
CA LEU A 13 27.52 -29.95 15.24
C LEU A 13 27.06 -28.62 15.87
N VAL A 14 27.41 -27.51 15.24
CA VAL A 14 26.91 -26.20 15.63
C VAL A 14 25.47 -26.07 15.12
N CYS A 15 24.54 -26.65 15.88
CA CYS A 15 23.18 -26.18 15.83
C CYS A 15 23.14 -24.74 16.31
N PHE A 16 22.75 -23.81 15.47
CA PHE A 16 22.30 -22.48 15.87
C PHE A 16 20.94 -22.60 16.62
N LEU A 17 20.97 -23.23 17.76
CA LEU A 17 19.99 -23.01 18.82
C LEU A 17 20.54 -21.87 19.66
N GLY A 18 19.73 -20.81 19.78
CA GLY A 18 20.10 -19.58 20.41
C GLY A 18 20.83 -19.75 21.74
N ILE A 19 21.98 -19.13 21.84
CA ILE A 19 22.63 -18.87 23.14
C ILE A 19 21.80 -17.78 23.82
N PHE A 20 20.72 -18.17 24.48
CA PHE A 20 20.20 -17.40 25.60
C PHE A 20 21.20 -17.60 26.75
N SER A 21 22.24 -16.77 26.83
CA SER A 21 22.97 -16.64 28.07
C SER A 21 21.95 -16.16 29.12
N GLN A 22 21.71 -16.96 30.12
CA GLN A 22 21.02 -16.50 31.34
C GLN A 22 21.81 -15.34 31.96
N ARG A 23 21.58 -14.12 31.44
CA ARG A 23 21.69 -12.96 32.25
C ARG A 23 20.50 -13.02 33.20
N THR A 24 20.75 -13.10 34.50
CA THR A 24 19.75 -12.90 35.54
C THR A 24 18.91 -11.69 35.15
N ALA A 25 17.69 -11.94 34.65
CA ALA A 25 16.73 -10.91 34.33
C ALA A 25 16.45 -10.16 35.64
N ALA A 26 16.83 -8.90 35.70
CA ALA A 26 16.13 -7.98 36.57
C ALA A 26 14.66 -8.17 36.26
N SER A 27 13.85 -8.46 37.27
CA SER A 27 12.41 -8.71 37.09
C SER A 27 11.85 -7.53 36.34
N THR A 28 11.57 -7.72 35.05
CA THR A 28 10.79 -6.80 34.24
C THR A 28 9.42 -6.78 34.92
N GLY A 29 9.10 -5.72 35.66
CA GLY A 29 7.80 -5.59 36.30
C GLY A 29 6.70 -5.45 35.23
N VAL A 30 6.43 -6.57 34.56
CA VAL A 30 5.28 -6.68 33.66
C VAL A 30 4.06 -6.62 34.55
N TYR A 31 3.24 -5.61 34.38
CA TYR A 31 1.94 -5.55 35.02
C TYR A 31 1.09 -6.70 34.51
N VAL A 32 0.69 -7.60 35.37
CA VAL A 32 -0.25 -8.67 35.03
C VAL A 32 -1.59 -8.30 35.64
N PRO A 33 -2.61 -8.01 34.81
CA PRO A 33 -3.96 -7.77 35.31
C PRO A 33 -4.45 -8.98 36.10
N ASN A 34 -4.95 -8.77 37.30
CA ASN A 34 -5.64 -9.82 38.03
C ASN A 34 -7.13 -9.81 37.65
N PRO A 35 -7.72 -10.95 37.35
CA PRO A 35 -9.18 -11.01 37.13
C PRO A 35 -9.91 -10.52 38.37
N VAL A 36 -10.85 -9.60 38.18
CA VAL A 36 -11.59 -8.99 39.31
C VAL A 36 -12.53 -10.03 39.98
N THR A 37 -12.96 -11.04 39.20
CA THR A 37 -13.80 -12.14 39.68
C THR A 37 -13.25 -13.48 39.22
N GLY A 38 -13.64 -14.57 39.89
CA GLY A 38 -13.33 -15.95 39.46
C GLY A 38 -14.24 -16.48 38.36
N PHE A 39 -15.04 -15.62 37.69
CA PHE A 39 -15.95 -16.08 36.64
C PHE A 39 -15.18 -16.45 35.39
N VAL A 40 -15.45 -17.63 34.84
CA VAL A 40 -14.83 -18.13 33.61
C VAL A 40 -15.95 -18.49 32.63
N ALA A 41 -15.90 -17.98 31.43
CA ALA A 41 -16.78 -18.32 30.32
C ALA A 41 -15.98 -19.06 29.23
N ASN A 42 -16.19 -20.36 29.10
CA ASN A 42 -15.64 -21.10 27.96
C ASN A 42 -16.55 -20.86 26.74
N VAL A 43 -16.00 -20.35 25.65
CA VAL A 43 -16.81 -19.95 24.49
C VAL A 43 -17.56 -21.11 23.83
N GLN A 44 -17.11 -22.36 24.01
CA GLN A 44 -17.75 -23.56 23.47
C GLN A 44 -18.88 -24.10 24.37
N ASP A 45 -19.06 -23.56 25.58
CA ASP A 45 -20.18 -23.96 26.43
C ASP A 45 -21.52 -23.69 25.71
N ALA A 46 -22.50 -24.54 25.96
CA ALA A 46 -23.84 -24.44 25.35
C ALA A 46 -24.52 -23.05 25.56
N ALA A 47 -24.11 -22.33 26.61
CA ALA A 47 -24.60 -20.96 26.87
C ALA A 47 -24.11 -19.95 25.84
N TYR A 48 -22.95 -20.19 25.22
CA TYR A 48 -22.32 -19.28 24.24
C TYR A 48 -22.33 -19.90 22.85
N GLY A 49 -21.95 -21.14 22.69
CA GLY A 49 -22.13 -21.96 21.49
C GLY A 49 -21.16 -21.66 20.37
N ALA A 50 -19.92 -21.28 20.68
CA ALA A 50 -18.87 -21.24 19.66
C ALA A 50 -18.49 -22.68 19.25
N THR A 51 -18.27 -22.91 17.97
CA THR A 51 -18.00 -24.25 17.43
C THR A 51 -16.49 -24.51 17.25
N GLY A 52 -15.76 -23.53 16.80
CA GLY A 52 -14.33 -23.68 16.47
C GLY A 52 -14.06 -24.69 15.36
N ASP A 53 -15.03 -24.89 14.44
CA ASP A 53 -15.01 -25.89 13.37
C ASP A 53 -14.34 -25.41 12.06
N GLY A 54 -13.94 -24.14 11.99
CA GLY A 54 -13.34 -23.50 10.81
C GLY A 54 -14.32 -23.12 9.72
N VAL A 55 -15.63 -23.33 9.94
CA VAL A 55 -16.70 -23.07 8.95
C VAL A 55 -17.72 -22.07 9.48
N SER A 56 -18.19 -22.29 10.69
CA SER A 56 -19.23 -21.46 11.34
C SER A 56 -18.69 -20.08 11.74
N ASP A 57 -19.54 -19.05 11.63
CA ASP A 57 -19.23 -17.73 12.18
C ASP A 57 -19.41 -17.74 13.71
N ASP A 58 -18.29 -17.77 14.43
CA ASP A 58 -18.26 -17.86 15.90
C ASP A 58 -18.31 -16.50 16.60
N THR A 59 -18.37 -15.40 15.84
CA THR A 59 -18.23 -14.02 16.35
C THR A 59 -19.25 -13.71 17.43
N ALA A 60 -20.54 -13.98 17.13
CA ALA A 60 -21.61 -13.69 18.07
C ALA A 60 -21.53 -14.58 19.34
N ALA A 61 -21.03 -15.80 19.22
CA ALA A 61 -20.87 -16.75 20.31
C ALA A 61 -19.76 -16.28 21.27
N ILE A 62 -18.61 -15.89 20.72
CA ILE A 62 -17.49 -15.37 21.51
C ILE A 62 -17.86 -14.04 22.15
N GLN A 63 -18.57 -13.16 21.43
CA GLN A 63 -19.04 -11.88 21.99
C GLN A 63 -19.99 -12.08 23.17
N ARG A 64 -20.90 -13.06 23.12
CA ARG A 64 -21.75 -13.41 24.27
C ARG A 64 -20.96 -13.82 25.51
N ALA A 65 -19.87 -14.59 25.34
CA ALA A 65 -19.00 -14.94 26.44
C ALA A 65 -18.29 -13.70 27.04
N ILE A 66 -17.80 -12.81 26.17
CA ILE A 66 -17.20 -11.52 26.59
C ILE A 66 -18.22 -10.70 27.40
N ASP A 67 -19.45 -10.59 26.90
CA ASP A 67 -20.51 -9.81 27.54
C ASP A 67 -20.94 -10.43 28.89
N ALA A 68 -20.97 -11.77 28.99
CA ALA A 68 -21.28 -12.47 30.24
C ALA A 68 -20.18 -12.26 31.29
N VAL A 69 -18.92 -12.33 30.92
CA VAL A 69 -17.78 -12.03 31.80
C VAL A 69 -17.86 -10.59 32.27
N SER A 70 -18.12 -9.65 31.37
CA SER A 70 -18.29 -8.24 31.72
C SER A 70 -19.49 -8.01 32.68
N ALA A 71 -20.63 -8.65 32.45
CA ALA A 71 -21.80 -8.56 33.32
C ALA A 71 -21.56 -9.13 34.73
N ALA A 72 -20.64 -10.10 34.84
CA ALA A 72 -20.18 -10.63 36.12
C ALA A 72 -19.19 -9.72 36.87
N GLY A 73 -18.84 -8.55 36.28
CA GLY A 73 -17.88 -7.60 36.84
C GLY A 73 -16.43 -7.86 36.48
N GLY A 74 -16.20 -8.76 35.51
CA GLY A 74 -14.88 -9.18 35.00
C GLY A 74 -14.63 -10.67 35.19
N GLY A 75 -13.51 -11.15 34.66
CA GLY A 75 -13.11 -12.58 34.72
C GLY A 75 -12.38 -13.06 33.48
N ILE A 76 -12.55 -14.30 33.12
CA ILE A 76 -11.82 -14.98 32.04
C ILE A 76 -12.78 -15.40 30.92
N VAL A 77 -12.49 -14.99 29.71
CA VAL A 77 -13.05 -15.58 28.48
C VAL A 77 -12.05 -16.64 28.01
N ASP A 78 -12.46 -17.87 28.00
CA ASP A 78 -11.63 -19.02 27.65
C ASP A 78 -11.98 -19.50 26.24
N ILE A 79 -10.99 -19.45 25.33
CA ILE A 79 -11.12 -19.86 23.94
C ILE A 79 -10.26 -21.12 23.75
N PRO A 80 -10.82 -22.33 23.80
CA PRO A 80 -10.10 -23.59 23.64
C PRO A 80 -9.53 -23.77 22.24
N ALA A 81 -8.68 -24.78 22.04
CA ALA A 81 -8.17 -25.16 20.73
C ALA A 81 -9.29 -25.36 19.72
N GLY A 82 -9.14 -24.84 18.51
CA GLY A 82 -10.12 -24.87 17.44
C GLY A 82 -9.86 -23.81 16.38
N ASN A 83 -10.61 -23.84 15.27
CA ASN A 83 -10.55 -22.85 14.20
C ASN A 83 -11.82 -22.00 14.21
N TYR A 84 -11.75 -20.79 14.70
CA TYR A 84 -12.88 -19.88 14.86
C TYR A 84 -12.94 -18.87 13.72
N ARG A 85 -14.05 -18.81 13.00
CA ARG A 85 -14.27 -17.81 11.96
C ARG A 85 -14.84 -16.52 12.58
N ILE A 86 -14.15 -15.40 12.34
CA ILE A 86 -14.51 -14.11 12.95
C ILE A 86 -14.94 -13.12 11.87
N ASN A 87 -16.18 -12.68 11.95
CA ASN A 87 -16.71 -11.58 11.15
C ASN A 87 -16.22 -10.25 11.71
N THR A 88 -15.15 -9.71 11.16
CA THR A 88 -14.49 -8.49 11.64
C THR A 88 -15.31 -7.21 11.41
N ILE A 89 -16.48 -7.33 10.79
CA ILE A 89 -17.44 -6.23 10.56
C ILE A 89 -18.76 -6.42 11.33
N TYR A 90 -18.78 -7.33 12.28
CA TYR A 90 -19.98 -7.70 13.06
C TYR A 90 -20.55 -6.54 13.91
N GLN A 91 -19.68 -5.78 14.58
CA GLN A 91 -20.06 -4.64 15.41
C GLN A 91 -19.95 -3.32 14.62
N THR A 92 -21.03 -2.56 14.55
CA THR A 92 -21.12 -1.30 13.77
C THR A 92 -21.30 -0.06 14.67
N GLY A 93 -20.80 -0.08 15.88
CA GLY A 93 -21.20 0.85 16.96
C GLY A 93 -20.60 2.27 16.93
N HIS A 94 -19.59 2.60 16.13
CA HIS A 94 -19.05 3.97 16.02
C HIS A 94 -18.64 4.27 14.59
N SER A 95 -18.99 5.42 14.10
CA SER A 95 -19.19 5.92 12.74
C SER A 95 -18.18 5.60 11.62
N TYR A 96 -17.03 4.99 11.91
CA TYR A 96 -16.03 4.63 10.88
C TYR A 96 -15.29 3.31 11.14
N GLU A 97 -15.63 2.58 12.21
CA GLU A 97 -14.85 1.43 12.63
C GLU A 97 -15.72 0.21 12.91
N LYS A 98 -15.47 -0.84 12.15
CA LYS A 98 -16.11 -2.13 12.28
C LYS A 98 -15.22 -3.05 13.09
N ALA A 99 -15.80 -3.78 14.04
CA ALA A 99 -15.07 -4.71 14.89
C ALA A 99 -15.73 -6.08 14.90
N GLY A 100 -14.94 -7.14 15.01
CA GLY A 100 -15.41 -8.47 15.26
C GLY A 100 -15.79 -8.63 16.72
N LEU A 101 -14.84 -8.51 17.60
CA LEU A 101 -14.94 -8.74 19.03
C LEU A 101 -14.59 -7.47 19.80
N VAL A 102 -15.53 -7.00 20.63
CA VAL A 102 -15.34 -5.78 21.45
C VAL A 102 -15.11 -6.18 22.90
N LEU A 103 -13.91 -5.93 23.38
CA LEU A 103 -13.54 -6.23 24.75
C LEU A 103 -14.05 -5.17 25.73
N LYS A 104 -14.19 -5.56 26.99
CA LYS A 104 -14.67 -4.74 28.09
C LYS A 104 -13.62 -4.69 29.19
N SER A 105 -13.80 -3.77 30.15
CA SER A 105 -12.87 -3.66 31.29
C SER A 105 -12.87 -4.92 32.17
N ASN A 106 -11.75 -5.18 32.82
CA ASN A 106 -11.53 -6.29 33.75
C ASN A 106 -11.66 -7.69 33.13
N ILE A 107 -11.23 -7.87 31.88
CA ILE A 107 -11.34 -9.13 31.16
C ILE A 107 -9.95 -9.68 30.82
N ILE A 108 -9.77 -10.97 31.06
CA ILE A 108 -8.69 -11.77 30.52
C ILE A 108 -9.28 -12.65 29.37
N VAL A 109 -8.77 -12.50 28.16
CA VAL A 109 -9.06 -13.41 27.06
C VAL A 109 -7.90 -14.40 26.97
N ARG A 110 -8.17 -15.63 27.36
CA ARG A 110 -7.20 -16.72 27.30
C ARG A 110 -7.49 -17.56 26.05
N ILE A 111 -6.57 -17.55 25.12
CA ILE A 111 -6.68 -18.24 23.84
C ILE A 111 -5.68 -19.39 23.85
N ASP A 112 -6.13 -20.61 23.66
CA ASP A 112 -5.27 -21.80 23.61
C ASP A 112 -4.27 -21.69 22.43
N ASP A 113 -3.06 -22.22 22.60
CA ASP A 113 -2.02 -22.20 21.55
C ASP A 113 -2.45 -22.92 20.26
N GLY A 114 -3.39 -23.85 20.37
CA GLY A 114 -4.04 -24.55 19.25
C GLY A 114 -5.27 -23.83 18.69
N ALA A 115 -5.64 -22.68 19.23
CA ALA A 115 -6.77 -21.90 18.73
C ALA A 115 -6.33 -20.91 17.63
N VAL A 116 -7.06 -20.92 16.53
CA VAL A 116 -6.90 -19.97 15.41
C VAL A 116 -8.19 -19.17 15.24
N LEU A 117 -8.10 -17.86 15.36
CA LEU A 117 -9.18 -16.93 15.06
C LEU A 117 -8.92 -16.36 13.66
N GLN A 118 -9.70 -16.82 12.66
CA GLN A 118 -9.53 -16.47 11.26
C GLN A 118 -10.55 -15.42 10.84
N ALA A 119 -10.11 -14.28 10.33
CA ALA A 119 -10.99 -13.27 9.75
C ALA A 119 -11.81 -13.85 8.59
N ILE A 120 -13.10 -13.62 8.58
CA ILE A 120 -13.94 -13.85 7.40
C ILE A 120 -13.59 -12.76 6.39
N PRO A 121 -13.21 -13.13 5.15
CA PRO A 121 -12.84 -12.15 4.12
C PRO A 121 -13.95 -11.11 3.91
N ASN A 122 -13.56 -9.86 3.83
CA ASN A 122 -14.47 -8.73 3.65
C ASN A 122 -13.85 -7.65 2.75
N GLY A 123 -14.62 -6.66 2.34
CA GLY A 123 -14.19 -5.55 1.47
C GLY A 123 -14.10 -4.20 2.18
N GLU A 124 -14.04 -4.21 3.51
CA GLU A 124 -14.06 -2.95 4.28
C GLU A 124 -12.70 -2.27 4.29
N ARG A 125 -12.74 -0.95 4.18
CA ARG A 125 -11.53 -0.12 4.22
C ARG A 125 -10.82 -0.14 5.57
N SER A 126 -11.60 -0.32 6.64
CA SER A 126 -11.16 -0.32 8.03
C SER A 126 -11.97 -1.33 8.84
N TYR A 127 -11.28 -2.20 9.55
CA TYR A 127 -11.87 -3.15 10.48
C TYR A 127 -10.84 -3.54 11.55
N GLN A 128 -11.29 -4.16 12.62
CA GLN A 128 -10.42 -4.82 13.61
C GLN A 128 -11.01 -6.14 14.07
N MET A 129 -10.16 -7.13 14.34
CA MET A 129 -10.62 -8.39 14.92
C MET A 129 -10.97 -8.22 16.39
N PHE A 130 -10.05 -7.65 17.19
CA PHE A 130 -10.31 -7.23 18.56
C PHE A 130 -10.28 -5.71 18.70
N SER A 131 -11.32 -5.15 19.31
CA SER A 131 -11.40 -3.75 19.72
C SER A 131 -11.23 -3.63 21.24
N ILE A 132 -10.24 -2.87 21.67
CA ILE A 132 -9.93 -2.53 23.07
C ILE A 132 -10.03 -1.00 23.17
N THR A 133 -11.27 -0.51 23.31
CA THR A 133 -11.53 0.93 23.21
C THR A 133 -12.30 1.43 24.44
N HIS A 134 -11.82 2.52 25.09
CA HIS A 134 -12.38 3.12 26.29
C HIS A 134 -12.52 2.12 27.46
N VAL A 135 -11.53 1.27 27.66
CA VAL A 135 -11.56 0.22 28.68
C VAL A 135 -10.29 0.22 29.53
N ASP A 136 -10.40 -0.39 30.69
CA ASP A 136 -9.28 -0.55 31.64
C ASP A 136 -9.11 -2.02 32.01
N ASN A 137 -7.85 -2.41 32.27
CA ASN A 137 -7.52 -3.73 32.81
C ASN A 137 -7.95 -4.87 31.88
N VAL A 138 -7.32 -4.95 30.70
CA VAL A 138 -7.57 -6.00 29.69
C VAL A 138 -6.30 -6.79 29.44
N HIS A 139 -6.43 -8.12 29.37
CA HIS A 139 -5.30 -9.00 29.08
C HIS A 139 -5.70 -10.02 28.00
N ILE A 140 -4.95 -10.08 26.89
CA ILE A 140 -5.05 -11.14 25.89
C ILE A 140 -3.84 -12.05 26.02
N ILE A 141 -4.05 -13.37 26.12
CA ILE A 141 -3.01 -14.37 26.33
C ILE A 141 -3.13 -15.46 25.29
N GLY A 142 -2.08 -15.68 24.50
CA GLY A 142 -1.91 -16.81 23.60
C GLY A 142 -2.70 -16.70 22.29
N GLY A 143 -2.72 -17.81 21.54
CA GLY A 143 -3.49 -18.00 20.32
C GLY A 143 -2.93 -17.36 19.04
N LYS A 144 -3.66 -17.61 17.95
CA LYS A 144 -3.31 -17.08 16.61
C LYS A 144 -4.47 -16.30 16.04
N LEU A 145 -4.21 -15.06 15.63
CA LEU A 145 -5.11 -14.23 14.85
C LEU A 145 -4.60 -14.22 13.41
N VAL A 146 -5.47 -14.58 12.48
CA VAL A 146 -5.16 -14.59 11.05
C VAL A 146 -6.12 -13.66 10.33
N GLY A 147 -5.58 -12.70 9.62
CA GLY A 147 -6.34 -11.70 8.86
C GLY A 147 -6.86 -12.23 7.53
N ASP A 148 -7.31 -11.34 6.68
CA ASP A 148 -7.82 -11.61 5.34
C ASP A 148 -6.94 -11.04 4.22
N ARG A 149 -5.68 -10.70 4.50
CA ARG A 149 -4.77 -10.03 3.57
C ARG A 149 -4.82 -10.59 2.15
N ASP A 150 -4.67 -11.90 2.02
CA ASP A 150 -4.57 -12.56 0.71
C ASP A 150 -5.95 -12.90 0.11
N ASN A 151 -7.03 -12.73 0.90
CA ASN A 151 -8.40 -12.99 0.51
C ASN A 151 -9.32 -11.76 0.69
N HIS A 152 -8.75 -10.57 0.91
CA HIS A 152 -9.50 -9.34 1.09
C HIS A 152 -10.25 -8.97 -0.18
N ILE A 153 -11.51 -8.57 -0.05
CA ILE A 153 -12.36 -8.27 -1.21
C ILE A 153 -12.07 -6.85 -1.72
N GLY A 154 -11.31 -6.75 -2.79
CA GLY A 154 -10.92 -5.48 -3.41
C GLY A 154 -9.66 -4.85 -2.82
N ASN A 155 -9.28 -3.68 -3.33
CA ASN A 155 -8.01 -3.01 -3.01
C ASN A 155 -8.16 -1.72 -2.18
N LEU A 156 -9.35 -1.43 -1.67
CA LEU A 156 -9.62 -0.18 -0.96
C LEU A 156 -9.26 -0.26 0.52
N GLY A 157 -8.68 0.82 1.03
CA GLY A 157 -8.30 0.92 2.43
C GLY A 157 -6.96 0.27 2.74
N GLN A 158 -6.55 0.41 4.00
CA GLN A 158 -5.26 -0.10 4.49
C GLN A 158 -5.25 -0.28 6.01
N THR A 159 -6.42 -0.29 6.67
CA THR A 159 -6.56 -0.23 8.12
C THR A 159 -7.35 -1.41 8.68
N GLY A 160 -7.00 -2.63 8.24
CA GLY A 160 -7.50 -3.88 8.82
C GLY A 160 -6.55 -4.36 9.92
N TYR A 161 -6.98 -4.34 11.19
CA TYR A 161 -6.14 -4.60 12.35
C TYR A 161 -6.44 -5.94 13.01
N GLY A 162 -5.39 -6.60 13.54
CA GLY A 162 -5.57 -7.74 14.42
C GLY A 162 -6.13 -7.31 15.77
N VAL A 163 -5.44 -6.44 16.45
CA VAL A 163 -5.89 -5.84 17.71
C VAL A 163 -5.74 -4.32 17.63
N ARG A 164 -6.81 -3.60 17.94
CA ARG A 164 -6.79 -2.15 18.06
C ARG A 164 -6.99 -1.74 19.51
N ILE A 165 -6.10 -0.89 20.01
CA ILE A 165 -6.10 -0.34 21.37
C ILE A 165 -6.18 1.17 21.27
N THR A 166 -7.28 1.77 21.80
CA THR A 166 -7.47 3.22 21.79
C THR A 166 -8.17 3.67 23.09
N ASP A 167 -7.74 4.78 23.68
CA ASP A 167 -8.26 5.30 24.95
C ASP A 167 -8.35 4.24 26.06
N ALA A 168 -7.39 3.33 26.11
CA ALA A 168 -7.40 2.21 27.00
C ALA A 168 -6.24 2.28 28.00
N THR A 169 -6.44 1.76 29.21
CA THR A 169 -5.39 1.73 30.23
C THR A 169 -5.17 0.32 30.75
N ASN A 170 -3.91 0.04 31.17
CA ASN A 170 -3.55 -1.24 31.79
C ASN A 170 -3.88 -2.44 30.86
N VAL A 171 -3.37 -2.42 29.63
CA VAL A 171 -3.57 -3.48 28.65
C VAL A 171 -2.31 -4.32 28.51
N VAL A 172 -2.45 -5.64 28.57
CA VAL A 172 -1.37 -6.60 28.31
C VAL A 172 -1.77 -7.51 27.15
N ILE A 173 -0.89 -7.67 26.17
CA ILE A 173 -1.00 -8.68 25.14
C ILE A 173 0.24 -9.54 25.19
N GLU A 174 0.07 -10.84 25.44
CA GLU A 174 1.22 -11.73 25.56
C GLU A 174 1.02 -13.06 24.80
N ASN A 175 2.12 -13.60 24.27
CA ASN A 175 2.18 -14.87 23.57
C ASN A 175 1.23 -14.98 22.37
N LEU A 176 0.82 -13.84 21.77
CA LEU A 176 -0.12 -13.75 20.65
C LEU A 176 0.62 -13.76 19.31
N HIS A 177 0.06 -14.45 18.32
CA HIS A 177 0.52 -14.39 16.94
C HIS A 177 -0.54 -13.68 16.07
N ALA A 178 -0.25 -12.51 15.53
CA ALA A 178 -1.13 -11.73 14.65
C ALA A 178 -0.54 -11.64 13.23
N SER A 179 -1.15 -12.31 12.27
CA SER A 179 -0.62 -12.43 10.91
C SER A 179 -1.66 -12.14 9.83
N GLU A 180 -1.16 -11.80 8.64
CA GLU A 180 -1.96 -11.69 7.40
C GLU A 180 -3.12 -10.70 7.49
N PHE A 181 -3.00 -9.62 8.25
CA PHE A 181 -3.99 -8.56 8.29
C PHE A 181 -3.86 -7.60 7.11
N TRP A 182 -5.01 -7.08 6.61
CA TRP A 182 -5.08 -6.09 5.53
C TRP A 182 -4.39 -4.76 5.85
N GLY A 183 -4.18 -4.47 7.12
CA GLY A 183 -3.38 -3.36 7.64
C GLY A 183 -2.27 -3.87 8.53
N ASP A 184 -2.42 -3.69 9.84
CA ASP A 184 -1.39 -3.92 10.84
C ASP A 184 -1.77 -5.11 11.75
N GLY A 185 -0.77 -5.79 12.29
CA GLY A 185 -1.01 -6.82 13.31
C GLY A 185 -1.60 -6.21 14.57
N LEU A 186 -0.98 -5.12 15.07
CA LEU A 186 -1.42 -4.36 16.23
C LEU A 186 -1.51 -2.85 15.90
N PHE A 187 -2.48 -2.17 16.51
CA PHE A 187 -2.61 -0.72 16.45
C PHE A 187 -2.81 -0.15 17.86
N LEU A 188 -2.03 0.87 18.19
CA LEU A 188 -2.13 1.60 19.45
C LEU A 188 -2.31 3.09 19.16
N GLY A 189 -3.38 3.67 19.68
CA GLY A 189 -3.70 5.08 19.44
C GLY A 189 -4.28 5.81 20.64
N GLU A 190 -4.44 7.11 20.44
CA GLU A 190 -5.07 8.06 21.31
C GLU A 190 -4.47 8.07 22.74
N ASP A 191 -5.26 8.33 23.77
CA ASP A 191 -4.79 8.47 25.17
C ASP A 191 -4.52 7.14 25.90
N SER A 192 -4.12 6.09 25.17
CA SER A 192 -3.82 4.79 25.79
C SER A 192 -2.63 4.85 26.71
N ARG A 193 -2.66 4.11 27.84
CA ARG A 193 -1.62 4.18 28.89
C ARG A 193 -1.35 2.82 29.53
N ASN A 194 -0.08 2.61 29.94
CA ASN A 194 0.35 1.39 30.59
C ASN A 194 0.09 0.15 29.73
N ILE A 195 0.64 0.16 28.52
CA ILE A 195 0.45 -0.91 27.54
C ILE A 195 1.68 -1.82 27.53
N THR A 196 1.49 -3.11 27.62
CA THR A 196 2.56 -4.10 27.55
C THR A 196 2.28 -5.11 26.42
N ILE A 197 3.22 -5.21 25.50
CA ILE A 197 3.25 -6.20 24.41
C ILE A 197 4.43 -7.13 24.70
N TYR A 198 4.15 -8.40 24.96
CA TYR A 198 5.16 -9.34 25.43
C TYR A 198 5.11 -10.67 24.68
N ARG A 199 6.21 -11.08 24.06
CA ARG A 199 6.30 -12.30 23.24
C ARG A 199 5.22 -12.40 22.17
N VAL A 200 4.93 -11.28 21.53
CA VAL A 200 3.97 -11.21 20.41
C VAL A 200 4.72 -11.37 19.10
N VAL A 201 4.11 -12.09 18.17
CA VAL A 201 4.60 -12.22 16.80
C VAL A 201 3.63 -11.50 15.86
N CYS A 202 4.10 -10.46 15.16
CA CYS A 202 3.39 -9.83 14.05
C CYS A 202 4.09 -10.22 12.76
N ASP A 203 3.39 -10.95 11.89
CA ASP A 203 4.02 -11.57 10.73
C ASP A 203 3.17 -11.40 9.46
N HIS A 204 3.81 -11.03 8.34
CA HIS A 204 3.18 -10.95 7.02
C HIS A 204 1.91 -10.07 6.98
N ASN A 205 1.88 -9.00 7.77
CA ASN A 205 0.81 -8.00 7.70
C ASN A 205 1.08 -7.05 6.52
N ARG A 206 0.01 -6.58 5.88
CA ARG A 206 0.14 -5.84 4.60
C ARG A 206 0.79 -4.46 4.77
N ARG A 207 0.63 -3.80 5.90
CA ARG A 207 1.14 -2.44 6.14
C ARG A 207 2.27 -2.44 7.17
N GLN A 208 2.00 -2.85 8.39
CA GLN A 208 2.96 -2.82 9.50
C GLN A 208 2.75 -4.00 10.45
N GLY A 209 3.81 -4.36 11.20
CA GLY A 209 3.65 -5.26 12.33
C GLY A 209 2.84 -4.57 13.42
N MET A 210 3.23 -3.32 13.79
CA MET A 210 2.52 -2.51 14.79
C MET A 210 2.61 -1.02 14.45
N SER A 211 1.49 -0.30 14.59
CA SER A 211 1.42 1.17 14.57
C SER A 211 1.22 1.73 15.97
N ILE A 212 1.89 2.84 16.27
CA ILE A 212 1.72 3.60 17.52
C ILE A 212 1.50 5.07 17.15
N VAL A 213 0.24 5.49 17.14
CA VAL A 213 -0.14 6.88 16.81
C VAL A 213 -0.45 7.73 18.03
N GLY A 214 -0.60 7.10 19.18
CA GLY A 214 -0.76 7.72 20.51
C GLY A 214 -0.42 6.71 21.60
N GLY A 215 -0.14 7.18 22.81
CA GLY A 215 0.10 6.29 23.94
C GLY A 215 1.27 6.70 24.83
N GLN A 216 1.17 6.35 26.11
CA GLN A 216 2.17 6.67 27.14
C GLN A 216 2.45 5.44 28.01
N ASN A 217 3.71 5.27 28.41
CA ASN A 217 4.18 4.12 29.16
C ASN A 217 3.89 2.80 28.42
N VAL A 218 4.54 2.63 27.27
CA VAL A 218 4.38 1.48 26.38
C VAL A 218 5.63 0.60 26.44
N LYS A 219 5.47 -0.68 26.71
CA LYS A 219 6.55 -1.67 26.71
C LYS A 219 6.31 -2.74 25.65
N ILE A 220 7.30 -2.94 24.80
CA ILE A 220 7.29 -3.97 23.74
C ILE A 220 8.52 -4.83 23.95
N LEU A 221 8.31 -6.05 24.40
CA LEU A 221 9.38 -6.89 24.94
C LEU A 221 9.36 -8.28 24.29
N GLU A 222 10.53 -8.83 24.00
CA GLU A 222 10.73 -10.23 23.53
C GLU A 222 9.80 -10.61 22.37
N SER A 223 9.48 -9.67 21.46
CA SER A 223 8.48 -9.80 20.40
C SER A 223 9.13 -9.82 19.02
N GLU A 224 8.40 -10.33 18.01
CA GLU A 224 8.90 -10.45 16.64
C GLU A 224 8.00 -9.68 15.68
N PHE A 225 8.60 -8.86 14.82
CA PHE A 225 7.93 -8.09 13.77
C PHE A 225 8.54 -8.43 12.42
N LYS A 226 7.78 -9.17 11.60
CA LYS A 226 8.35 -9.80 10.40
C LYS A 226 7.51 -9.55 9.16
N ARG A 227 8.19 -9.43 8.00
CA ARG A 227 7.61 -9.48 6.64
C ARG A 227 6.42 -8.57 6.38
N SER A 228 6.45 -7.34 6.88
CA SER A 228 5.45 -6.32 6.52
C SER A 228 5.80 -5.75 5.14
N ASP A 229 5.05 -6.09 4.06
CA ASP A 229 5.53 -5.90 2.69
C ASP A 229 4.48 -5.46 1.64
N GLY A 230 3.27 -5.14 1.97
CA GLY A 230 2.25 -4.68 0.99
C GLY A 230 2.22 -3.16 0.78
N THR A 231 1.48 -2.45 1.61
CA THR A 231 1.27 -1.00 1.53
C THR A 231 2.31 -0.23 2.37
N PRO A 232 2.89 0.88 1.89
CA PRO A 232 3.77 1.71 2.71
C PRO A 232 3.11 2.16 4.02
N PRO A 233 3.95 2.32 5.09
CA PRO A 233 5.40 2.35 5.14
C PRO A 233 6.10 0.98 5.19
N LYS A 234 5.40 -0.15 5.36
CA LYS A 234 5.98 -1.50 5.38
C LYS A 234 7.00 -1.67 6.50
N SER A 235 6.62 -1.30 7.71
CA SER A 235 7.50 -1.28 8.87
C SER A 235 7.23 -2.42 9.84
N GLY A 236 8.25 -2.83 10.60
CA GLY A 236 8.05 -3.70 11.76
C GLY A 236 7.24 -2.96 12.82
N ILE A 237 7.73 -1.83 13.30
CA ILE A 237 6.99 -0.88 14.15
C ILE A 237 7.09 0.52 13.54
N ASP A 238 5.95 1.25 13.50
CA ASP A 238 5.87 2.65 13.13
C ASP A 238 5.27 3.49 14.26
N ILE A 239 6.06 4.41 14.76
CA ILE A 239 5.63 5.42 15.74
C ILE A 239 5.36 6.72 14.98
N GLU A 240 4.09 7.02 14.74
CA GLU A 240 3.64 8.18 13.97
C GLU A 240 2.54 8.93 14.73
N PRO A 241 2.89 9.78 15.72
CA PRO A 241 1.91 10.48 16.54
C PRO A 241 0.94 11.30 15.66
N GLU A 242 -0.35 10.90 15.64
CA GLU A 242 -1.41 11.54 14.86
C GLU A 242 -2.76 11.52 15.63
N GLY A 243 -3.78 12.20 15.09
CA GLY A 243 -5.11 12.29 15.72
C GLY A 243 -5.26 13.51 16.63
N ASP A 244 -6.27 13.48 17.50
CA ASP A 244 -6.64 14.60 18.37
C ASP A 244 -5.65 14.80 19.51
N HIS A 245 -5.03 13.71 20.00
CA HIS A 245 -4.03 13.71 21.06
C HIS A 245 -2.73 13.03 20.59
N PRO A 246 -1.97 13.66 19.66
CA PRO A 246 -0.84 13.02 18.99
C PRO A 246 0.41 12.96 19.90
N ILE A 247 0.31 12.25 21.02
CA ILE A 247 1.39 12.11 22.01
C ILE A 247 1.79 10.65 22.13
N VAL A 248 3.01 10.34 21.73
CA VAL A 248 3.68 9.08 22.03
C VAL A 248 4.88 9.35 22.93
N ARG A 249 4.85 8.77 24.12
CA ARG A 249 5.85 9.06 25.16
C ARG A 249 6.14 7.84 26.02
N ASP A 250 7.39 7.76 26.50
CA ASP A 250 7.83 6.72 27.42
C ASP A 250 7.63 5.31 26.81
N VAL A 251 8.19 5.09 25.60
CA VAL A 251 8.12 3.82 24.85
C VAL A 251 9.44 3.06 25.00
N GLU A 252 9.34 1.80 25.37
CA GLU A 252 10.49 0.90 25.50
C GLU A 252 10.31 -0.33 24.58
N VAL A 253 11.25 -0.54 23.65
CA VAL A 253 11.30 -1.68 22.73
C VAL A 253 12.58 -2.46 22.99
N ARG A 254 12.47 -3.68 23.56
CA ARG A 254 13.65 -4.47 23.94
C ARG A 254 13.57 -5.94 23.59
N ASN A 255 14.74 -6.51 23.31
CA ASN A 255 14.91 -7.93 23.05
C ASN A 255 13.99 -8.45 21.92
N CYS A 256 13.65 -7.58 20.95
CA CYS A 256 12.76 -7.89 19.84
C CYS A 256 13.54 -8.26 18.56
N LEU A 257 12.90 -9.03 17.69
CA LEU A 257 13.39 -9.34 16.35
C LEU A 257 12.60 -8.55 15.30
N PHE A 258 13.31 -7.86 14.41
CA PHE A 258 12.76 -7.17 13.26
C PHE A 258 13.35 -7.76 12.00
N SER A 259 12.53 -8.27 11.07
CA SER A 259 13.07 -8.87 9.85
C SER A 259 12.13 -8.81 8.64
N GLY A 260 12.70 -8.70 7.43
CA GLY A 260 11.98 -8.86 6.17
C GLY A 260 10.99 -7.74 5.83
N SER A 261 11.12 -6.56 6.45
CA SER A 261 10.28 -5.39 6.19
C SER A 261 11.07 -4.29 5.47
N SER A 262 10.41 -3.26 4.94
CA SER A 262 11.12 -2.10 4.37
C SER A 262 11.91 -1.35 5.44
N THR A 263 11.31 -1.13 6.61
CA THR A 263 11.96 -0.53 7.77
C THR A 263 11.70 -1.39 9.00
N GLY A 264 12.73 -1.69 9.79
CA GLY A 264 12.56 -2.45 11.03
C GLY A 264 11.78 -1.63 12.06
N PHE A 265 12.31 -0.47 12.43
CA PHE A 265 11.73 0.44 13.42
C PHE A 265 11.77 1.88 12.91
N VAL A 266 10.64 2.56 12.95
CA VAL A 266 10.56 3.97 12.54
C VAL A 266 9.86 4.85 13.58
N VAL A 267 10.36 6.05 13.76
CA VAL A 267 9.69 7.16 14.42
C VAL A 267 9.50 8.26 13.40
N SER A 268 8.26 8.66 13.15
CA SER A 268 7.86 9.62 12.11
C SER A 268 6.96 10.71 12.71
N ASN A 269 7.55 11.62 13.50
CA ASN A 269 6.83 12.72 14.13
C ASN A 269 6.67 13.88 13.15
N GLN A 270 5.52 13.99 12.47
CA GLN A 270 5.31 14.94 11.38
C GLN A 270 4.06 15.81 11.46
N TYR A 271 3.10 15.46 12.27
CA TYR A 271 1.84 16.21 12.40
C TYR A 271 1.95 17.42 13.32
N ALA A 272 1.07 18.40 13.18
CA ALA A 272 1.05 19.58 14.02
C ALA A 272 0.76 19.21 15.48
N ASN A 273 1.51 19.79 16.40
CA ASN A 273 1.40 19.53 17.84
C ASN A 273 1.69 18.09 18.29
N SER A 274 2.24 17.26 17.40
CA SER A 274 2.60 15.89 17.75
C SER A 274 3.88 15.81 18.60
N VAL A 275 3.93 14.80 19.44
CA VAL A 275 5.05 14.54 20.36
C VAL A 275 5.50 13.09 20.23
N ALA A 276 6.79 12.88 19.94
CA ALA A 276 7.47 11.60 20.06
C ALA A 276 8.69 11.79 20.96
N GLU A 277 8.61 11.33 22.21
CA GLU A 277 9.71 11.55 23.16
C GLU A 277 9.89 10.42 24.16
N ASN A 278 11.10 10.33 24.74
CA ASN A 278 11.49 9.29 25.68
C ASN A 278 11.31 7.88 25.10
N ILE A 279 11.84 7.65 23.90
CA ILE A 279 11.72 6.36 23.19
C ILE A 279 13.05 5.62 23.29
N VAL A 280 13.03 4.39 23.78
CA VAL A 280 14.19 3.51 23.94
C VAL A 280 14.04 2.31 23.02
N PHE A 281 15.00 2.14 22.11
CA PHE A 281 15.13 0.99 21.23
C PHE A 281 16.42 0.25 21.58
N ALA A 282 16.32 -0.84 22.35
CA ALA A 282 17.50 -1.43 22.94
C ALA A 282 17.54 -2.97 22.90
N ASP A 283 18.74 -3.51 22.76
CA ASP A 283 19.01 -4.95 22.83
C ASP A 283 18.22 -5.77 21.77
N ASN A 284 17.83 -5.13 20.64
CA ASN A 284 17.06 -5.75 19.57
C ASN A 284 17.97 -6.35 18.50
N THR A 285 17.45 -7.30 17.75
CA THR A 285 18.06 -7.82 16.51
C THR A 285 17.26 -7.31 15.31
N VAL A 286 17.95 -6.65 14.39
CA VAL A 286 17.34 -6.12 13.15
C VAL A 286 18.09 -6.69 11.96
N ARG A 287 17.39 -7.40 11.07
CA ARG A 287 18.01 -8.05 9.90
C ARG A 287 17.06 -8.10 8.72
N ASP A 288 17.60 -8.19 7.52
CA ASP A 288 16.83 -8.35 6.29
C ASP A 288 15.79 -7.23 6.08
N ASN A 289 16.09 -6.01 6.55
CA ASN A 289 15.28 -4.81 6.32
C ASN A 289 16.07 -3.81 5.48
N LYS A 290 15.42 -3.11 4.53
CA LYS A 290 16.09 -2.08 3.71
C LYS A 290 16.65 -0.94 4.55
N THR A 291 15.98 -0.60 5.63
CA THR A 291 16.47 0.32 6.65
C THR A 291 16.21 -0.30 8.02
N ALA A 292 17.20 -0.33 8.89
CA ALA A 292 16.99 -0.93 10.20
C ALA A 292 16.22 0.00 11.12
N VAL A 293 16.70 1.23 11.34
CA VAL A 293 16.10 2.22 12.25
C VAL A 293 16.05 3.59 11.58
N THR A 294 14.90 4.23 11.60
CA THR A 294 14.73 5.63 11.14
C THR A 294 14.07 6.48 12.22
N LEU A 295 14.70 7.59 12.58
CA LEU A 295 14.21 8.52 13.60
C LEU A 295 13.99 9.90 12.98
N VAL A 296 12.75 10.37 12.97
CA VAL A 296 12.35 11.67 12.42
C VAL A 296 11.56 12.47 13.44
N GLY A 297 12.12 13.58 13.92
CA GLY A 297 11.44 14.47 14.87
C GLY A 297 11.31 13.91 16.29
N MET A 298 12.10 12.92 16.66
CA MET A 298 12.14 12.31 18.00
C MET A 298 12.91 13.20 18.98
N LYS A 299 12.49 13.22 20.24
CA LYS A 299 13.20 13.89 21.33
C LYS A 299 13.51 12.91 22.45
N ASN A 300 14.67 13.08 23.09
CA ASN A 300 15.04 12.37 24.30
C ASN A 300 14.89 10.86 24.14
N GLY A 301 15.84 10.20 23.52
CA GLY A 301 15.72 8.76 23.35
C GLY A 301 17.06 8.07 23.19
N GLU A 302 17.00 6.74 23.16
CA GLU A 302 18.18 5.88 23.04
C GLU A 302 18.00 4.78 21.99
N VAL A 303 19.06 4.54 21.22
CA VAL A 303 19.24 3.36 20.37
C VAL A 303 20.51 2.67 20.83
N THR A 304 20.39 1.59 21.60
CA THR A 304 21.55 1.04 22.33
C THR A 304 21.56 -0.49 22.38
N GLY A 305 22.76 -1.09 22.28
CA GLY A 305 22.93 -2.55 22.44
C GLY A 305 22.34 -3.41 21.32
N ASN A 306 21.88 -2.81 20.22
CA ASN A 306 21.23 -3.55 19.15
C ASN A 306 22.26 -4.25 18.23
N ILE A 307 21.83 -5.37 17.65
CA ILE A 307 22.57 -6.08 16.59
C ILE A 307 21.83 -5.83 15.27
N ILE A 308 22.48 -5.15 14.34
CA ILE A 308 21.91 -4.72 13.07
C ILE A 308 22.67 -5.36 11.91
N TYR A 309 21.96 -6.08 11.04
CA TYR A 309 22.53 -6.66 9.82
C TYR A 309 21.99 -5.95 8.60
N HIS A 310 22.86 -5.70 7.64
CA HIS A 310 22.51 -5.25 6.31
C HIS A 310 21.56 -6.23 5.60
N ASP A 311 20.60 -5.72 4.82
CA ASP A 311 19.69 -6.54 4.01
C ASP A 311 20.43 -7.16 2.82
N GLN A 312 20.37 -8.47 2.70
CA GLN A 312 21.02 -9.23 1.62
C GLN A 312 20.36 -9.01 0.25
N SER A 313 19.09 -8.63 0.18
CA SER A 313 18.35 -8.49 -1.08
C SER A 313 18.72 -7.25 -1.87
N ILE A 314 19.48 -6.34 -1.29
CA ILE A 314 19.72 -5.01 -1.79
C ILE A 314 20.84 -4.95 -2.84
N THR A 315 20.61 -4.14 -3.88
CA THR A 315 21.56 -3.95 -4.99
C THR A 315 22.51 -2.78 -4.72
N GLU A 316 23.57 -2.67 -5.52
CA GLU A 316 24.58 -1.60 -5.43
C GLU A 316 24.01 -0.19 -5.64
N ASN A 317 22.79 -0.08 -6.20
CA ASN A 317 22.11 1.19 -6.48
C ASN A 317 21.09 1.59 -5.40
N ASP A 318 20.87 0.74 -4.41
CA ASP A 318 19.91 1.00 -3.35
C ASP A 318 20.59 1.73 -2.17
N THR A 319 19.88 2.65 -1.55
CA THR A 319 20.36 3.35 -0.35
C THR A 319 20.02 2.55 0.89
N HIS A 320 21.05 2.35 1.73
CA HIS A 320 20.95 1.58 2.96
C HIS A 320 21.28 2.41 4.17
N TRP A 321 20.50 2.23 5.23
CA TRP A 321 20.85 2.79 6.52
C TRP A 321 20.69 1.74 7.62
N GLY A 322 21.70 1.61 8.42
CA GLY A 322 21.57 0.91 9.69
C GLY A 322 20.73 1.75 10.64
N ILE A 323 21.21 2.92 11.02
CA ILE A 323 20.47 3.86 11.88
C ILE A 323 20.50 5.24 11.21
N ARG A 324 19.33 5.86 11.07
CA ARG A 324 19.21 7.17 10.43
C ARG A 324 18.46 8.16 11.31
N LEU A 325 19.10 9.32 11.61
CA LEU A 325 18.50 10.46 12.30
C LEU A 325 18.23 11.58 11.29
N ARG A 326 17.01 12.11 11.29
CA ARG A 326 16.56 13.14 10.34
C ARG A 326 15.66 14.18 11.01
N ASN A 327 15.60 15.34 10.38
CA ASN A 327 14.57 16.36 10.59
C ASN A 327 13.52 16.26 9.46
N ASN A 328 12.33 16.78 9.71
CA ASN A 328 11.28 16.87 8.67
C ASN A 328 10.86 18.33 8.36
N GLY A 329 11.66 19.30 8.73
CA GLY A 329 11.35 20.73 8.56
C GLY A 329 10.41 21.32 9.62
N ARG A 330 9.66 20.47 10.36
CA ARG A 330 8.81 20.88 11.47
C ARG A 330 9.43 20.53 12.82
N TYR A 331 9.99 19.33 12.91
CA TYR A 331 10.59 18.81 14.14
C TYR A 331 12.02 18.33 13.88
N SER A 332 12.90 18.64 14.83
CA SER A 332 14.26 18.14 14.86
C SER A 332 14.34 16.88 15.73
N THR A 333 15.08 15.88 15.25
CA THR A 333 15.50 14.74 16.08
C THR A 333 16.68 15.18 16.94
N ARG A 334 16.49 15.24 18.24
CA ARG A 334 17.46 15.84 19.19
C ARG A 334 17.47 15.14 20.56
N ASN A 335 18.58 15.29 21.27
CA ASN A 335 18.84 14.59 22.54
C ASN A 335 18.70 13.08 22.40
N VAL A 336 19.17 12.52 21.28
CA VAL A 336 19.15 11.09 21.02
C VAL A 336 20.55 10.53 21.19
N THR A 337 20.65 9.44 21.96
CA THR A 337 21.90 8.72 22.15
C THR A 337 21.88 7.41 21.34
N VAL A 338 22.85 7.25 20.44
CA VAL A 338 23.08 6.03 19.66
C VAL A 338 24.40 5.43 20.10
N ARG A 339 24.35 4.33 20.88
CA ARG A 339 25.57 3.77 21.47
C ARG A 339 25.56 2.25 21.61
N ASP A 340 26.76 1.69 21.70
CA ASP A 340 26.98 0.28 22.02
C ASP A 340 26.26 -0.70 21.06
N ASN A 341 25.92 -0.26 19.83
CA ASN A 341 25.32 -1.11 18.80
C ASN A 341 26.40 -1.86 18.02
N THR A 342 26.11 -3.08 17.60
CA THR A 342 26.94 -3.85 16.66
C THR A 342 26.26 -3.87 15.29
N ILE A 343 26.91 -3.33 14.27
CA ILE A 343 26.32 -3.06 12.97
C ILE A 343 27.15 -3.77 11.88
N TYR A 344 26.53 -4.70 11.19
CA TYR A 344 27.14 -5.47 10.11
C TYR A 344 26.75 -4.90 8.74
N GLY A 345 27.71 -4.36 7.99
CA GLY A 345 27.56 -3.93 6.60
C GLY A 345 26.64 -2.73 6.38
N ALA A 346 26.30 -2.00 7.43
CA ALA A 346 25.47 -0.79 7.37
C ALA A 346 26.11 0.35 8.17
N ASN A 347 25.50 1.54 8.14
CA ASN A 347 26.07 2.73 8.74
C ASN A 347 25.09 3.44 9.72
N ILE A 348 25.60 4.44 10.42
CA ILE A 348 24.82 5.41 11.17
C ILE A 348 24.92 6.75 10.47
N VAL A 349 23.78 7.38 10.16
CA VAL A 349 23.73 8.69 9.53
C VAL A 349 22.92 9.67 10.38
N ASP A 350 23.56 10.70 10.88
CA ASP A 350 22.90 11.85 11.47
C ASP A 350 22.91 13.02 10.46
N SER A 351 21.75 13.33 9.92
CA SER A 351 21.52 14.46 9.02
C SER A 351 20.73 15.60 9.67
N THR A 352 20.68 15.61 10.99
CA THR A 352 19.90 16.61 11.74
C THR A 352 20.62 17.95 11.90
N GLY A 353 21.95 17.94 12.00
CA GLY A 353 22.75 19.10 12.38
C GLY A 353 22.63 19.46 13.86
N GLU A 354 22.01 18.62 14.70
CA GLU A 354 21.78 18.86 16.13
C GLU A 354 22.97 18.37 16.97
N SER A 355 23.68 19.26 17.61
CA SER A 355 24.82 18.91 18.48
C SER A 355 24.43 18.18 19.76
N SER A 356 23.15 18.09 20.06
CA SER A 356 22.62 17.36 21.23
C SER A 356 22.49 15.84 21.02
N ASN A 357 22.63 15.38 19.78
CA ASN A 357 22.67 13.95 19.47
C ASN A 357 24.07 13.40 19.77
N ILE A 358 24.12 12.22 20.35
CA ILE A 358 25.38 11.56 20.75
C ILE A 358 25.49 10.22 20.04
N ILE A 359 26.51 10.05 19.21
CA ILE A 359 26.83 8.78 18.54
C ILE A 359 28.18 8.31 19.04
N GLN A 360 28.22 7.22 19.81
CA GLN A 360 29.46 6.75 20.43
C GLN A 360 29.48 5.25 20.65
N ASN A 361 30.65 4.68 20.76
CA ASN A 361 30.91 3.28 21.15
C ASN A 361 30.16 2.25 20.28
N ASN A 362 29.77 2.60 19.05
CA ASN A 362 29.19 1.64 18.13
C ASN A 362 30.29 0.84 17.46
N THR A 363 30.07 -0.45 17.26
CA THR A 363 30.99 -1.34 16.60
C THR A 363 30.49 -1.62 15.18
N PHE A 364 31.26 -1.25 14.17
CA PHE A 364 30.99 -1.61 12.79
C PHE A 364 31.74 -2.89 12.46
N LYS A 365 31.16 -3.74 11.64
CA LYS A 365 31.71 -5.00 11.17
C LYS A 365 31.35 -5.23 9.72
N ALA A 366 32.27 -5.87 9.00
CA ALA A 366 32.01 -6.32 7.64
C ALA A 366 30.89 -7.34 7.60
N ALA A 367 30.00 -7.19 6.61
CA ALA A 367 29.02 -8.19 6.23
C ALA A 367 29.37 -8.75 4.85
N VAL A 368 29.46 -10.07 4.75
CA VAL A 368 29.76 -10.77 3.51
C VAL A 368 28.55 -11.55 3.06
N TYR A 369 28.18 -11.42 1.79
CA TYR A 369 27.05 -12.14 1.21
C TYR A 369 27.45 -12.80 -0.09
N ILE A 370 26.85 -13.96 -0.35
CA ILE A 370 26.99 -14.67 -1.61
C ILE A 370 25.81 -14.30 -2.51
N ARG A 371 26.11 -13.81 -3.72
CA ARG A 371 25.12 -13.56 -4.77
C ARG A 371 25.20 -14.65 -5.83
N GLY A 372 24.06 -15.06 -6.32
CA GLY A 372 23.91 -16.14 -7.30
C GLY A 372 23.12 -17.33 -6.72
N ILE A 373 22.74 -18.24 -7.57
CA ILE A 373 22.02 -19.46 -7.20
C ILE A 373 23.05 -20.55 -6.86
N ALA A 374 22.87 -21.22 -5.74
CA ALA A 374 23.73 -22.33 -5.31
C ALA A 374 23.48 -23.59 -6.17
N HIS A 375 23.91 -23.52 -7.42
CA HIS A 375 23.78 -24.58 -8.42
C HIS A 375 25.11 -24.85 -9.09
N ALA A 376 25.41 -26.12 -9.37
CA ALA A 376 26.64 -26.48 -10.07
C ALA A 376 26.66 -25.87 -11.48
N GLY A 377 27.78 -25.23 -11.85
CA GLY A 377 27.93 -24.52 -13.13
C GLY A 377 27.47 -23.08 -13.12
N ARG A 378 26.85 -22.57 -12.03
CA ARG A 378 26.46 -21.16 -11.91
C ARG A 378 27.42 -20.39 -11.03
N THR A 379 27.66 -19.12 -11.41
CA THR A 379 28.61 -18.26 -10.69
C THR A 379 27.99 -17.75 -9.39
N LEU A 380 28.66 -18.02 -8.29
CA LEU A 380 28.46 -17.36 -7.00
C LEU A 380 29.48 -16.21 -6.90
N SER A 381 29.05 -15.04 -6.40
CA SER A 381 29.91 -13.87 -6.21
C SER A 381 29.87 -13.39 -4.77
N ALA A 382 31.04 -13.09 -4.20
CA ALA A 382 31.13 -12.49 -2.88
C ALA A 382 30.87 -10.98 -2.96
N LYS A 383 30.00 -10.45 -2.11
CA LYS A 383 29.77 -9.02 -1.90
C LYS A 383 30.05 -8.68 -0.45
N VAL A 384 30.78 -7.60 -0.23
CA VAL A 384 31.22 -7.17 1.10
C VAL A 384 30.70 -5.76 1.35
N TYR A 385 30.06 -5.58 2.49
CA TYR A 385 29.57 -4.30 2.97
C TYR A 385 30.16 -4.01 4.33
N ASP A 386 30.59 -2.77 4.55
CA ASP A 386 31.26 -2.37 5.78
C ASP A 386 30.94 -0.92 6.11
N GLY A 387 30.32 -0.68 7.27
CA GLY A 387 29.74 0.61 7.67
C GLY A 387 30.74 1.73 7.83
N ASP A 388 32.01 1.43 8.10
CA ASP A 388 33.08 2.38 8.31
C ASP A 388 34.23 2.31 7.27
N TYR A 389 34.05 1.57 6.18
CA TYR A 389 35.06 1.40 5.14
C TYR A 389 35.55 2.72 4.52
N GLY A 390 34.75 3.77 4.45
CA GLY A 390 35.22 5.03 3.84
C GLY A 390 34.27 6.22 3.86
N ASP A 391 34.68 7.31 3.15
CA ASP A 391 33.93 8.57 3.08
C ASP A 391 32.48 8.36 2.59
N LEU A 392 31.55 8.68 3.44
CA LEU A 392 30.10 8.49 3.31
C LEU A 392 29.41 9.39 2.27
N HIS A 393 30.12 10.02 1.33
CA HIS A 393 29.56 11.09 0.51
C HIS A 393 28.88 10.68 -0.81
N VAL A 394 28.90 9.40 -1.18
CA VAL A 394 28.24 8.96 -2.42
C VAL A 394 27.26 7.82 -2.12
N HIS A 395 25.98 8.13 -2.10
CA HIS A 395 24.84 7.21 -2.03
C HIS A 395 24.66 6.34 -0.78
N ASN A 396 25.38 6.61 0.32
CA ASN A 396 25.26 5.88 1.61
C ASN A 396 25.42 4.34 1.53
N VAL A 397 25.96 3.81 0.45
CA VAL A 397 26.32 2.40 0.33
C VAL A 397 27.78 2.23 0.71
N VAL A 398 28.03 1.44 1.73
CA VAL A 398 29.36 1.17 2.25
C VAL A 398 29.86 -0.14 1.67
N TRP A 399 29.95 -0.17 0.35
CA TRP A 399 30.45 -1.31 -0.38
C TRP A 399 31.97 -1.31 -0.42
N VAL A 400 32.55 -2.47 -0.10
CA VAL A 400 34.01 -2.68 -0.22
C VAL A 400 34.32 -3.20 -1.61
N PRO A 401 35.05 -2.43 -2.46
CA PRO A 401 35.33 -2.86 -3.80
C PRO A 401 36.26 -4.10 -3.83
N ALA A 402 36.05 -5.00 -4.79
CA ALA A 402 36.76 -6.27 -4.86
C ALA A 402 38.29 -6.12 -4.88
N ASN A 403 38.83 -5.02 -5.43
CA ASN A 403 40.24 -4.73 -5.45
C ASN A 403 40.81 -4.27 -4.10
N ALA A 404 39.97 -3.97 -3.12
CA ALA A 404 40.39 -3.65 -1.76
C ALA A 404 40.44 -4.90 -0.86
N ILE A 405 39.80 -5.99 -1.26
CA ILE A 405 39.82 -7.26 -0.54
C ILE A 405 41.21 -7.92 -0.74
N SER A 406 41.91 -8.19 0.33
CA SER A 406 43.24 -8.79 0.29
C SER A 406 43.21 -10.30 0.08
N SER A 407 42.17 -10.99 0.53
CA SER A 407 41.99 -12.42 0.29
C SER A 407 40.56 -12.87 0.29
N TYR A 408 40.27 -13.87 -0.54
CA TYR A 408 39.04 -14.65 -0.55
C TYR A 408 39.40 -16.13 -0.31
N GLN A 409 38.55 -16.86 0.38
CA GLN A 409 38.57 -18.30 0.46
C GLN A 409 37.15 -18.84 0.51
N TRP A 410 36.81 -19.67 -0.45
CA TRP A 410 35.52 -20.34 -0.49
C TRP A 410 35.57 -21.71 0.24
N TYR A 411 34.49 -22.09 0.85
CA TYR A 411 34.35 -23.35 1.63
C TYR A 411 33.09 -24.08 1.20
N ALA A 412 33.16 -25.41 1.24
CA ALA A 412 32.00 -26.31 1.07
C ALA A 412 31.84 -27.13 2.37
N ASN A 413 30.68 -26.99 3.02
CA ASN A 413 30.43 -27.58 4.37
C ASN A 413 31.58 -27.30 5.36
N GLY A 414 32.08 -26.06 5.39
CA GLY A 414 33.15 -25.62 6.27
C GLY A 414 34.56 -26.11 5.88
N THR A 415 34.71 -26.88 4.80
CA THR A 415 36.02 -27.33 4.29
C THR A 415 36.46 -26.38 3.18
N ALA A 416 37.69 -25.84 3.27
CA ALA A 416 38.25 -24.96 2.26
C ALA A 416 38.34 -25.66 0.89
N ILE A 417 37.81 -24.99 -0.14
CA ILE A 417 37.89 -25.45 -1.53
C ILE A 417 39.25 -25.02 -2.08
N ALA A 418 40.07 -26.00 -2.46
CA ALA A 418 41.40 -25.74 -2.94
C ALA A 418 41.41 -24.87 -4.20
N GLY A 419 42.15 -23.75 -4.15
CA GLY A 419 42.31 -22.82 -5.29
C GLY A 419 41.10 -21.86 -5.48
N ALA A 420 40.02 -21.96 -4.68
CA ALA A 420 38.88 -21.07 -4.76
C ALA A 420 39.13 -19.79 -3.93
N THR A 421 39.99 -18.90 -4.52
CA THR A 421 40.50 -17.68 -3.85
C THR A 421 40.17 -16.40 -4.63
N GLN A 422 39.17 -16.46 -5.52
CA GLN A 422 38.71 -15.30 -6.29
C GLN A 422 37.43 -14.71 -5.67
N SER A 423 37.06 -13.52 -6.09
CA SER A 423 35.82 -12.86 -5.69
C SER A 423 34.55 -13.61 -6.12
N SER A 424 34.71 -14.63 -6.98
CA SER A 424 33.63 -15.49 -7.44
C SER A 424 34.05 -16.95 -7.42
N TYR A 425 33.05 -17.84 -7.31
CA TYR A 425 33.25 -19.30 -7.37
C TYR A 425 32.12 -19.91 -8.19
N ILE A 426 32.46 -20.93 -8.96
CA ILE A 426 31.48 -21.72 -9.72
C ILE A 426 31.45 -23.12 -9.08
N PRO A 427 30.40 -23.45 -8.34
CA PRO A 427 30.25 -24.79 -7.78
C PRO A 427 30.28 -25.87 -8.85
N THR A 428 30.86 -26.99 -8.52
CA THR A 428 30.98 -28.15 -9.40
C THR A 428 30.06 -29.30 -8.95
N ALA A 429 29.97 -30.35 -9.72
CA ALA A 429 29.25 -31.58 -9.32
C ALA A 429 29.76 -32.16 -7.98
N ALA A 430 31.03 -31.94 -7.63
CA ALA A 430 31.61 -32.35 -6.36
C ALA A 430 31.09 -31.58 -5.14
N ASP A 431 30.44 -30.43 -5.37
CA ASP A 431 29.84 -29.60 -4.32
C ASP A 431 28.35 -29.88 -4.11
N SER A 432 27.77 -30.79 -4.89
CA SER A 432 26.37 -31.19 -4.77
C SER A 432 25.99 -31.56 -3.33
N GLY A 433 24.88 -31.00 -2.84
CA GLY A 433 24.40 -31.18 -1.49
C GLY A 433 25.21 -30.49 -0.39
N LYS A 434 26.21 -29.68 -0.74
CA LYS A 434 27.01 -28.92 0.23
C LYS A 434 26.59 -27.45 0.27
N GLU A 435 26.65 -26.89 1.46
CA GLU A 435 26.49 -25.43 1.67
C GLU A 435 27.82 -24.73 1.36
N ILE A 436 27.75 -23.63 0.63
CA ILE A 436 28.92 -22.82 0.28
C ILE A 436 28.98 -21.58 1.15
N THR A 437 30.19 -21.29 1.67
CA THR A 437 30.49 -20.02 2.35
C THR A 437 31.73 -19.39 1.75
N VAL A 438 31.91 -18.09 1.94
CA VAL A 438 33.14 -17.37 1.57
C VAL A 438 33.64 -16.55 2.72
N ARG A 439 34.93 -16.66 3.05
CA ARG A 439 35.66 -15.82 3.98
C ARG A 439 36.43 -14.77 3.22
N VAL A 440 36.38 -13.53 3.67
CA VAL A 440 37.13 -12.40 3.11
C VAL A 440 37.98 -11.74 4.19
N GLN A 441 39.13 -11.22 3.78
CA GLN A 441 39.99 -10.42 4.65
C GLN A 441 40.44 -9.17 3.90
N TYR A 442 40.46 -8.04 4.60
CA TYR A 442 40.97 -6.76 4.06
C TYR A 442 41.32 -5.82 5.23
N THR A 443 41.88 -4.67 4.89
CA THR A 443 42.03 -3.57 5.85
C THR A 443 41.20 -2.41 5.37
N ASP A 444 40.37 -1.88 6.27
CA ASP A 444 39.53 -0.73 5.99
C ASP A 444 40.36 0.56 5.81
N LYS A 445 39.71 1.67 5.46
CA LYS A 445 40.41 2.96 5.30
C LYS A 445 40.85 3.59 6.63
N ALA A 446 40.25 3.15 7.74
CA ALA A 446 40.64 3.55 9.09
C ALA A 446 41.84 2.77 9.63
N GLY A 447 42.26 1.71 8.92
CA GLY A 447 43.40 0.85 9.30
C GLY A 447 42.98 -0.36 10.12
N ASN A 448 41.68 -0.66 10.27
CA ASN A 448 41.21 -1.85 10.97
C ASN A 448 41.31 -3.07 10.07
N ALA A 449 41.74 -4.20 10.62
CA ALA A 449 41.76 -5.47 9.89
C ALA A 449 40.41 -6.17 10.04
N GLU A 450 39.74 -6.40 8.91
CA GLU A 450 38.47 -7.11 8.81
C GLU A 450 38.66 -8.55 8.37
N ASP A 451 37.93 -9.46 9.04
CA ASP A 451 37.91 -10.90 8.75
C ASP A 451 36.48 -11.41 8.92
N ALA A 452 35.77 -11.57 7.81
CA ALA A 452 34.36 -11.90 7.82
C ALA A 452 34.04 -13.08 6.92
N THR A 453 33.06 -13.88 7.33
CA THR A 453 32.59 -15.06 6.58
C THR A 453 31.09 -14.91 6.28
N SER A 454 30.67 -15.26 5.07
CA SER A 454 29.29 -15.21 4.67
C SER A 454 28.42 -16.23 5.44
N PRO A 455 27.10 -16.00 5.58
CA PRO A 455 26.17 -17.07 5.82
C PRO A 455 26.31 -18.18 4.76
N PRO A 456 25.96 -19.45 5.09
CA PRO A 456 25.95 -20.50 4.11
C PRO A 456 24.85 -20.30 3.06
N THR A 457 25.11 -20.73 1.85
CA THR A 457 24.06 -20.85 0.83
C THR A 457 23.12 -22.03 1.19
N PRO A 458 21.94 -22.14 0.57
CA PRO A 458 21.28 -23.43 0.45
C PRO A 458 22.25 -24.46 -0.13
N PRO A 459 22.03 -25.76 0.14
CA PRO A 459 22.86 -26.83 -0.47
C PRO A 459 22.91 -26.68 -1.98
N VAL A 460 24.13 -26.83 -2.56
CA VAL A 460 24.33 -26.75 -4.02
C VAL A 460 23.48 -27.79 -4.71
N ASN A 461 22.59 -27.37 -5.59
CA ASN A 461 21.85 -28.29 -6.44
C ASN A 461 22.68 -28.64 -7.69
N TYR A 462 22.65 -29.91 -8.11
CA TYR A 462 23.32 -30.40 -9.33
C TYR A 462 22.35 -30.70 -10.45
N ALA A 463 21.15 -31.17 -10.11
CA ALA A 463 20.10 -31.47 -11.07
C ALA A 463 18.99 -30.43 -10.94
N ASN A 464 18.64 -29.80 -12.06
CA ASN A 464 17.47 -28.96 -12.12
C ASN A 464 16.22 -29.80 -12.05
N ASN A 465 15.38 -29.59 -11.06
CA ASN A 465 14.02 -30.14 -11.01
C ASN A 465 13.06 -29.10 -11.60
N ALA A 466 12.12 -29.55 -12.42
CA ALA A 466 11.10 -28.66 -12.94
C ALA A 466 10.18 -28.17 -11.80
N PRO A 467 9.64 -26.97 -11.89
CA PRO A 467 8.57 -26.52 -11.02
C PRO A 467 7.41 -27.55 -11.02
N THR A 468 6.79 -27.76 -9.87
CA THR A 468 5.78 -28.81 -9.70
C THR A 468 4.35 -28.29 -9.68
N ASP A 469 4.15 -27.01 -9.33
CA ASP A 469 2.83 -26.39 -9.28
C ASP A 469 2.92 -24.86 -9.41
N ILE A 470 1.79 -24.25 -9.82
CA ILE A 470 1.58 -22.80 -9.83
C ILE A 470 0.36 -22.50 -8.96
N ILE A 471 0.48 -21.51 -8.10
CA ILE A 471 -0.60 -21.02 -7.24
C ILE A 471 -1.02 -19.63 -7.75
N LEU A 472 -2.30 -19.44 -7.90
CA LEU A 472 -2.93 -18.16 -8.25
C LEU A 472 -4.17 -17.99 -7.38
N ASN A 473 -4.28 -16.86 -6.70
CA ASN A 473 -5.43 -16.52 -5.88
C ASN A 473 -5.58 -14.99 -5.82
N PRO A 474 -6.80 -14.43 -5.95
CA PRO A 474 -8.08 -15.09 -6.21
C PRO A 474 -8.24 -15.58 -7.66
N LEU A 475 -9.31 -16.34 -7.92
CA LEU A 475 -9.65 -16.86 -9.25
C LEU A 475 -10.88 -16.16 -9.85
N PHE A 476 -10.97 -14.85 -9.72
CA PHE A 476 -12.03 -14.06 -10.34
C PHE A 476 -11.54 -12.69 -10.81
N ILE A 477 -12.27 -12.09 -11.75
CA ILE A 477 -12.11 -10.70 -12.18
C ILE A 477 -13.47 -10.01 -12.23
N TYR A 478 -13.48 -8.70 -12.08
CA TYR A 478 -14.66 -7.89 -12.32
C TYR A 478 -14.84 -7.65 -13.82
N SER A 479 -16.09 -7.79 -14.32
CA SER A 479 -16.42 -7.39 -15.68
C SER A 479 -16.38 -5.86 -15.83
N ASP A 480 -16.27 -5.38 -17.08
CA ASP A 480 -16.24 -3.96 -17.45
C ASP A 480 -15.12 -3.13 -16.76
N GLU A 481 -14.07 -3.80 -16.29
CA GLU A 481 -12.89 -3.18 -15.70
C GLU A 481 -11.66 -3.35 -16.61
N TYR A 482 -11.00 -2.23 -16.96
CA TYR A 482 -9.74 -2.25 -17.70
C TYR A 482 -8.58 -2.62 -16.79
N LEU A 483 -7.62 -3.37 -17.31
CA LEU A 483 -6.47 -3.84 -16.52
C LEU A 483 -6.88 -4.64 -15.28
N ALA A 484 -8.05 -5.27 -15.30
CA ALA A 484 -8.54 -6.04 -14.15
C ALA A 484 -7.51 -7.07 -13.72
N GLU A 485 -7.12 -7.00 -12.45
CA GLU A 485 -6.13 -7.89 -11.84
C GLU A 485 -6.81 -9.19 -11.39
N VAL A 486 -6.23 -10.34 -11.79
CA VAL A 486 -6.66 -11.64 -11.27
C VAL A 486 -5.97 -11.94 -9.95
N GLY A 487 -4.62 -11.86 -9.92
CA GLY A 487 -3.87 -12.11 -8.71
C GLY A 487 -2.39 -12.38 -8.96
N LEU A 488 -1.67 -12.61 -7.86
CA LEU A 488 -0.24 -12.91 -7.91
C LEU A 488 -0.01 -14.41 -8.15
N LEU A 489 0.95 -14.70 -9.01
CA LEU A 489 1.42 -16.04 -9.30
C LEU A 489 2.57 -16.40 -8.35
N THR A 490 2.52 -17.60 -7.82
CA THR A 490 3.59 -18.20 -7.01
C THR A 490 3.86 -19.60 -7.51
N THR A 491 5.11 -19.97 -7.65
CA THR A 491 5.51 -21.30 -8.13
C THR A 491 5.95 -22.17 -6.96
N VAL A 492 5.56 -23.43 -6.98
CA VAL A 492 6.08 -24.46 -6.10
C VAL A 492 7.19 -25.20 -6.84
N ASP A 493 8.41 -25.04 -6.37
CA ASP A 493 9.61 -25.65 -6.96
C ASP A 493 10.40 -26.42 -5.90
N PRO A 494 10.87 -27.66 -6.20
CA PRO A 494 11.77 -28.38 -5.31
C PRO A 494 13.13 -27.68 -5.13
N ASP A 495 13.54 -26.84 -6.09
CA ASP A 495 14.81 -26.14 -6.06
C ASP A 495 14.67 -24.79 -5.33
N MET A 496 14.93 -24.82 -4.04
CA MET A 496 14.76 -23.65 -3.17
C MET A 496 15.58 -22.45 -3.66
N GLY A 497 14.89 -21.34 -3.91
CA GLY A 497 15.51 -20.06 -4.34
C GLY A 497 15.54 -19.85 -5.84
N ASP A 498 14.93 -20.73 -6.64
CA ASP A 498 14.79 -20.50 -8.07
C ASP A 498 13.86 -19.31 -8.38
N VAL A 499 14.23 -18.58 -9.41
CA VAL A 499 13.45 -17.45 -9.92
C VAL A 499 12.69 -17.94 -11.15
N HIS A 500 11.40 -17.66 -11.19
CA HIS A 500 10.52 -18.11 -12.25
C HIS A 500 10.07 -16.96 -13.13
N THR A 501 9.95 -17.24 -14.41
CA THR A 501 9.27 -16.37 -15.38
C THR A 501 7.94 -16.99 -15.74
N TYR A 502 6.93 -16.15 -15.99
CA TYR A 502 5.59 -16.61 -16.28
C TYR A 502 5.16 -16.18 -17.67
N THR A 503 4.39 -17.06 -18.33
CA THR A 503 3.68 -16.76 -19.57
C THR A 503 2.24 -17.22 -19.46
N VAL A 504 1.34 -16.57 -20.18
CA VAL A 504 -0.09 -16.92 -20.28
C VAL A 504 -0.47 -17.11 -21.74
N ASP A 505 -1.32 -18.09 -22.03
CA ASP A 505 -1.74 -18.45 -23.39
C ASP A 505 -2.90 -17.61 -23.94
N ASP A 506 -3.66 -16.94 -23.07
CA ASP A 506 -4.77 -16.07 -23.50
C ASP A 506 -4.24 -14.64 -23.75
N GLU A 507 -4.31 -14.18 -25.01
CA GLU A 507 -3.78 -12.90 -25.47
C GLU A 507 -4.44 -11.66 -24.82
N ARG A 508 -5.60 -11.85 -24.18
CA ARG A 508 -6.29 -10.79 -23.42
C ARG A 508 -5.60 -10.49 -22.09
N PHE A 509 -4.77 -11.41 -21.61
CA PHE A 509 -4.07 -11.31 -20.33
C PHE A 509 -2.59 -11.04 -20.52
N GLU A 510 -1.96 -10.52 -19.49
CA GLU A 510 -0.51 -10.34 -19.40
C GLU A 510 -0.02 -10.65 -18.01
N ILE A 511 1.28 -10.92 -17.89
CA ILE A 511 1.98 -10.98 -16.62
C ILE A 511 2.66 -9.63 -16.41
N ALA A 512 2.18 -8.87 -15.44
CA ALA A 512 2.73 -7.59 -15.06
C ALA A 512 3.62 -7.74 -13.80
N TYR A 513 4.61 -6.87 -13.64
CA TYR A 513 5.48 -6.82 -12.45
C TYR A 513 6.08 -8.18 -12.06
N ASP A 514 6.48 -8.96 -13.05
CA ASP A 514 7.09 -10.29 -12.96
C ASP A 514 6.14 -11.44 -12.56
N ASN A 515 5.06 -11.20 -11.82
CA ASN A 515 4.18 -12.27 -11.34
C ASN A 515 2.69 -11.91 -11.17
N LEU A 516 2.23 -10.74 -11.61
CA LEU A 516 0.82 -10.35 -11.52
C LEU A 516 0.09 -10.70 -12.81
N LEU A 517 -0.86 -11.64 -12.75
CA LEU A 517 -1.77 -11.93 -13.85
C LEU A 517 -2.89 -10.90 -13.90
N ARG A 518 -3.07 -10.19 -15.03
CA ARG A 518 -4.11 -9.19 -15.25
C ARG A 518 -4.55 -9.13 -16.71
N LEU A 519 -5.66 -8.45 -16.97
CA LEU A 519 -6.03 -8.08 -18.35
C LEU A 519 -5.01 -7.11 -18.94
N LYS A 520 -4.73 -7.25 -20.23
CA LYS A 520 -3.70 -6.51 -20.96
C LYS A 520 -4.26 -5.23 -21.58
N GLY A 521 -3.61 -4.09 -21.31
CA GLY A 521 -3.90 -2.84 -22.02
C GLY A 521 -5.35 -2.37 -21.87
N GLU A 522 -6.00 -2.11 -23.03
CA GLU A 522 -7.40 -1.66 -23.09
C GLU A 522 -8.41 -2.82 -23.15
N ASN A 523 -7.98 -4.05 -22.86
CA ASN A 523 -8.89 -5.18 -22.80
C ASN A 523 -9.77 -5.11 -21.55
N TYR A 524 -11.04 -5.44 -21.71
CA TYR A 524 -12.00 -5.66 -20.65
C TYR A 524 -12.94 -6.80 -21.04
N ILE A 525 -13.57 -7.43 -20.09
CA ILE A 525 -14.55 -8.49 -20.32
C ILE A 525 -15.93 -7.90 -20.09
N PRO A 526 -16.78 -7.75 -21.14
CA PRO A 526 -18.12 -7.20 -20.96
C PRO A 526 -18.98 -8.09 -20.06
N PHE A 527 -19.76 -7.47 -19.17
CA PHE A 527 -20.68 -8.19 -18.29
C PHE A 527 -21.64 -9.08 -19.10
N GLY A 528 -21.75 -10.33 -18.68
CA GLY A 528 -22.64 -11.31 -19.35
C GLY A 528 -22.12 -11.88 -20.67
N SER A 529 -20.92 -11.47 -21.13
CA SER A 529 -20.30 -12.05 -22.34
C SER A 529 -19.80 -13.47 -22.10
N VAL A 530 -19.21 -13.73 -20.94
CA VAL A 530 -18.74 -15.06 -20.48
C VAL A 530 -18.90 -15.14 -18.95
N GLY A 531 -19.12 -16.35 -18.44
CA GLY A 531 -19.21 -16.60 -16.99
C GLY A 531 -17.86 -16.99 -16.38
N THR A 532 -17.03 -17.69 -17.15
CA THR A 532 -15.69 -18.13 -16.75
C THR A 532 -14.74 -18.10 -17.93
N ILE A 533 -13.47 -17.88 -17.62
CA ILE A 533 -12.37 -17.91 -18.59
C ILE A 533 -11.40 -18.97 -18.13
N THR A 534 -11.08 -19.94 -18.97
CA THR A 534 -10.00 -20.89 -18.70
C THR A 534 -8.77 -20.48 -19.50
N LEU A 535 -7.66 -20.30 -18.81
CA LEU A 535 -6.36 -19.98 -19.38
C LEU A 535 -5.27 -20.87 -18.78
N HIS A 536 -4.13 -20.98 -19.45
CA HIS A 536 -2.99 -21.73 -18.96
C HIS A 536 -1.85 -20.75 -18.66
N VAL A 537 -1.29 -20.91 -17.48
CA VAL A 537 -0.07 -20.20 -17.08
C VAL A 537 1.06 -21.21 -17.08
N THR A 538 2.17 -20.83 -17.70
CA THR A 538 3.42 -21.58 -17.67
C THR A 538 4.43 -20.83 -16.81
N ALA A 539 4.95 -21.49 -15.76
CA ALA A 539 6.10 -21.03 -15.00
C ALA A 539 7.34 -21.76 -15.50
N THR A 540 8.38 -21.00 -15.79
CA THR A 540 9.67 -21.52 -16.28
C THR A 540 10.76 -21.06 -15.31
N ASP A 541 11.55 -22.00 -14.81
CA ASP A 541 12.69 -21.71 -13.95
C ASP A 541 13.87 -21.09 -14.74
N ALA A 542 14.89 -20.69 -14.03
CA ALA A 542 16.05 -20.03 -14.61
C ALA A 542 16.92 -20.98 -15.46
N LEU A 543 16.69 -22.28 -15.43
CA LEU A 543 17.40 -23.32 -16.22
C LEU A 543 16.58 -23.84 -17.39
N GLY A 544 15.32 -23.36 -17.54
CA GLY A 544 14.45 -23.63 -18.68
C GLY A 544 13.51 -24.83 -18.48
N ALA A 545 13.47 -25.45 -17.29
CA ALA A 545 12.41 -26.41 -17.00
C ALA A 545 11.12 -25.69 -16.61
N SER A 546 9.97 -26.29 -16.89
CA SER A 546 8.71 -25.58 -16.74
C SER A 546 7.56 -26.47 -16.32
N VAL A 547 6.54 -25.84 -15.72
CA VAL A 547 5.23 -26.43 -15.45
C VAL A 547 4.16 -25.52 -16.05
N THR A 548 3.10 -26.13 -16.59
CA THR A 548 1.93 -25.39 -17.08
C THR A 548 0.71 -25.84 -16.31
N LYS A 549 -0.08 -24.87 -15.84
CA LYS A 549 -1.32 -25.14 -15.09
C LYS A 549 -2.49 -24.36 -15.67
N ALA A 550 -3.63 -25.02 -15.77
CA ALA A 550 -4.89 -24.41 -16.13
C ALA A 550 -5.53 -23.72 -14.93
N PHE A 551 -6.03 -22.50 -15.14
CA PHE A 551 -6.82 -21.75 -14.17
C PHE A 551 -8.16 -21.38 -14.79
N THR A 552 -9.22 -21.55 -14.02
CA THR A 552 -10.55 -21.08 -14.40
C THR A 552 -10.87 -19.83 -13.60
N ILE A 553 -10.93 -18.71 -14.29
CA ILE A 553 -11.19 -17.39 -13.71
C ILE A 553 -12.68 -17.10 -13.83
N GLU A 554 -13.35 -16.81 -12.74
CA GLU A 554 -14.74 -16.38 -12.73
C GLU A 554 -14.85 -14.91 -13.13
N VAL A 555 -15.75 -14.59 -14.06
CA VAL A 555 -16.07 -13.21 -14.43
C VAL A 555 -17.30 -12.78 -13.62
N THR A 556 -17.05 -11.96 -12.62
CA THR A 556 -18.07 -11.48 -11.69
C THR A 556 -18.78 -10.23 -12.26
N ARG A 557 -19.83 -9.78 -11.59
CA ARG A 557 -20.50 -8.52 -11.93
C ARG A 557 -19.50 -7.35 -11.86
N PRO A 558 -19.77 -6.24 -12.60
CA PRO A 558 -18.96 -5.03 -12.44
C PRO A 558 -18.90 -4.64 -10.97
N LYS A 559 -17.75 -4.12 -10.57
CA LYS A 559 -17.57 -3.61 -9.20
C LYS A 559 -18.62 -2.54 -8.92
N ASN A 560 -19.37 -2.70 -7.83
CA ASN A 560 -20.40 -1.76 -7.48
C ASN A 560 -19.81 -0.35 -7.25
N GLN A 561 -20.45 0.66 -7.86
CA GLN A 561 -20.09 2.07 -7.72
C GLN A 561 -21.24 2.82 -7.06
N PRO A 562 -20.99 3.87 -6.27
CA PRO A 562 -22.04 4.64 -5.65
C PRO A 562 -22.92 5.33 -6.70
N PRO A 563 -24.22 5.41 -6.44
CA PRO A 563 -25.14 6.18 -7.29
C PRO A 563 -24.67 7.63 -7.41
N LYS A 564 -24.78 8.21 -8.59
CA LYS A 564 -24.22 9.55 -8.89
C LYS A 564 -25.17 10.71 -8.66
N LYS A 565 -26.47 10.49 -8.89
CA LYS A 565 -27.45 11.58 -8.86
C LYS A 565 -28.86 11.04 -8.69
N ILE A 566 -29.68 11.74 -7.94
CA ILE A 566 -31.13 11.51 -7.88
C ILE A 566 -31.84 12.63 -8.64
N THR A 567 -32.87 12.28 -9.41
CA THR A 567 -33.73 13.22 -10.08
C THR A 567 -35.17 13.01 -9.67
N LEU A 568 -35.96 14.08 -9.61
CA LEU A 568 -37.39 14.03 -9.30
C LEU A 568 -38.17 14.58 -10.51
N SER A 569 -39.10 13.81 -11.02
CA SER A 569 -39.82 14.13 -12.26
C SER A 569 -40.76 15.34 -12.14
N ASN A 570 -41.18 15.69 -10.93
CA ASN A 570 -42.01 16.86 -10.66
C ASN A 570 -41.71 17.35 -9.23
N ASN A 571 -41.65 18.67 -9.05
CA ASN A 571 -41.36 19.32 -7.77
C ASN A 571 -42.54 20.21 -7.27
N THR A 572 -43.74 19.98 -7.78
CA THR A 572 -44.95 20.71 -7.34
C THR A 572 -45.88 19.82 -6.54
N LEU A 573 -46.56 20.42 -5.59
CA LEU A 573 -47.50 19.77 -4.68
C LEU A 573 -48.75 20.66 -4.49
N THR A 574 -49.93 20.11 -4.59
CA THR A 574 -51.19 20.83 -4.43
C THR A 574 -51.61 20.89 -2.96
N ALA A 575 -51.80 22.08 -2.40
CA ALA A 575 -52.23 22.28 -1.05
C ALA A 575 -53.62 21.66 -0.80
N GLY A 576 -53.80 21.11 0.41
CA GLY A 576 -55.07 20.57 0.88
C GLY A 576 -55.46 19.20 0.34
N ARG A 577 -54.58 18.50 -0.41
CA ARG A 577 -54.78 17.14 -0.90
C ARG A 577 -54.05 16.12 -0.04
N PRO A 578 -54.71 15.28 0.72
CA PRO A 578 -54.05 14.26 1.51
C PRO A 578 -53.48 13.13 0.66
N GLY A 579 -52.24 12.69 0.95
CA GLY A 579 -51.57 11.58 0.29
C GLY A 579 -51.17 11.86 -1.18
N GLU A 580 -51.07 13.13 -1.57
CA GLU A 580 -50.75 13.52 -2.95
C GLU A 580 -49.36 13.05 -3.37
N THR A 581 -49.28 12.56 -4.61
CA THR A 581 -48.02 12.15 -5.22
C THR A 581 -47.31 13.37 -5.81
N VAL A 582 -46.05 13.55 -5.47
CA VAL A 582 -45.19 14.61 -5.98
C VAL A 582 -44.61 14.22 -7.34
N GLY A 583 -43.88 13.12 -7.41
CA GLY A 583 -43.26 12.68 -8.64
C GLY A 583 -42.41 11.42 -8.44
N LYS A 584 -41.87 10.92 -9.53
CA LYS A 584 -41.00 9.75 -9.55
C LYS A 584 -39.54 10.16 -9.33
N LEU A 585 -38.90 9.51 -8.38
CA LEU A 585 -37.47 9.52 -8.18
C LEU A 585 -36.79 8.56 -9.15
N THR A 586 -35.70 8.99 -9.73
CA THR A 586 -34.87 8.16 -10.62
C THR A 586 -33.42 8.43 -10.26
N THR A 587 -32.68 7.36 -10.04
CA THR A 587 -31.26 7.42 -9.73
C THR A 587 -30.43 7.15 -10.95
N LEU A 588 -29.43 7.99 -11.19
CA LEU A 588 -28.37 7.74 -12.17
C LEU A 588 -27.25 6.95 -11.49
N ASP A 589 -27.07 5.73 -11.96
CA ASP A 589 -26.03 4.82 -11.51
C ASP A 589 -25.22 4.32 -12.71
N LEU A 590 -23.94 4.06 -12.50
CA LEU A 590 -23.08 3.47 -13.53
C LEU A 590 -23.24 1.96 -13.60
N ASN A 591 -23.70 1.32 -12.55
CA ASN A 591 -23.99 -0.11 -12.53
C ASN A 591 -25.36 -0.35 -13.18
N VAL A 592 -25.37 -0.69 -14.45
CA VAL A 592 -26.59 -0.92 -15.23
C VAL A 592 -27.40 -2.07 -14.62
N GLY A 593 -28.62 -1.78 -14.22
CA GLY A 593 -29.54 -2.77 -13.63
C GLY A 593 -29.55 -2.80 -12.12
N ASP A 594 -28.79 -1.91 -11.46
CA ASP A 594 -28.84 -1.79 -10.00
C ASP A 594 -30.20 -1.29 -9.50
N THR A 595 -30.60 -1.78 -8.36
CA THR A 595 -31.85 -1.39 -7.71
C THR A 595 -31.57 -0.42 -6.58
N HIS A 596 -32.44 0.57 -6.41
CA HIS A 596 -32.25 1.61 -5.42
C HIS A 596 -33.43 1.67 -4.45
N SER A 597 -33.12 1.75 -3.17
CA SER A 597 -34.07 2.11 -2.11
C SER A 597 -33.94 3.59 -1.77
N TYR A 598 -35.04 4.23 -1.35
CA TYR A 598 -35.04 5.66 -1.06
C TYR A 598 -35.52 5.95 0.36
N THR A 599 -34.84 6.90 0.99
CA THR A 599 -35.28 7.51 2.25
C THR A 599 -35.45 9.03 2.08
N VAL A 600 -36.32 9.64 2.85
CA VAL A 600 -36.60 11.08 2.77
C VAL A 600 -36.57 11.70 4.18
N SER A 601 -35.97 12.89 4.28
CA SER A 601 -35.76 13.58 5.56
C SER A 601 -37.02 14.12 6.23
N ASP A 602 -38.05 14.42 5.47
CA ASP A 602 -39.31 14.95 6.00
C ASP A 602 -40.32 13.81 6.27
N ALA A 603 -40.64 13.59 7.54
CA ALA A 603 -41.47 12.48 8.01
C ALA A 603 -42.90 12.47 7.44
N ARG A 604 -43.35 13.56 6.82
CA ARG A 604 -44.64 13.67 6.15
C ARG A 604 -44.68 12.93 4.82
N PHE A 605 -43.53 12.66 4.24
CA PHE A 605 -43.41 12.00 2.96
C PHE A 605 -43.00 10.54 3.10
N GLU A 606 -43.31 9.77 2.07
CA GLU A 606 -42.85 8.40 1.88
C GLU A 606 -42.53 8.16 0.41
N VAL A 607 -41.74 7.15 0.13
CA VAL A 607 -41.43 6.72 -1.23
C VAL A 607 -41.93 5.31 -1.42
N SER A 608 -42.71 5.09 -2.48
CA SER A 608 -43.21 3.74 -2.81
C SER A 608 -42.12 2.86 -3.37
N ALA A 609 -42.37 1.54 -3.45
CA ALA A 609 -41.44 0.56 -4.04
C ALA A 609 -41.09 0.89 -5.50
N GLU A 610 -41.97 1.58 -6.24
CA GLU A 610 -41.77 2.02 -7.63
C GLU A 610 -40.99 3.36 -7.71
N GLY A 611 -40.56 3.92 -6.58
CA GLY A 611 -39.82 5.17 -6.52
C GLY A 611 -40.68 6.44 -6.54
N MET A 612 -41.98 6.34 -6.23
CA MET A 612 -42.90 7.51 -6.20
C MET A 612 -42.84 8.23 -4.86
N LEU A 613 -42.39 9.48 -4.86
CA LEU A 613 -42.40 10.37 -3.72
C LEU A 613 -43.84 10.91 -3.53
N LYS A 614 -44.41 10.74 -2.36
CA LYS A 614 -45.78 11.16 -2.03
C LYS A 614 -45.90 11.56 -0.56
N LEU A 615 -46.91 12.33 -0.23
CA LEU A 615 -47.35 12.51 1.14
C LEU A 615 -47.90 11.20 1.72
N LYS A 616 -47.65 10.95 3.00
CA LYS A 616 -48.25 9.83 3.71
C LYS A 616 -49.78 9.93 3.74
N ALA A 617 -50.48 8.80 3.80
CA ALA A 617 -51.93 8.76 3.86
C ALA A 617 -52.46 9.65 4.97
N GLY A 618 -53.45 10.52 4.65
CA GLY A 618 -54.04 11.46 5.57
C GLY A 618 -53.26 12.75 5.85
N VAL A 619 -52.06 12.87 5.34
CA VAL A 619 -51.23 14.08 5.47
C VAL A 619 -51.43 14.99 4.26
N SER A 620 -51.72 16.27 4.52
CA SER A 620 -51.81 17.35 3.52
C SER A 620 -50.96 18.55 3.95
N VAL A 621 -50.64 19.40 3.02
CA VAL A 621 -49.89 20.64 3.26
C VAL A 621 -50.77 21.87 3.07
N ASP A 622 -50.48 22.94 3.81
CA ASP A 622 -51.23 24.20 3.81
C ASP A 622 -50.34 25.28 3.18
N VAL A 623 -50.72 25.79 2.01
CA VAL A 623 -49.96 26.83 1.27
C VAL A 623 -49.85 28.14 2.05
N ALA A 624 -50.82 28.43 2.97
CA ALA A 624 -50.76 29.63 3.78
C ALA A 624 -49.67 29.58 4.86
N ARG A 625 -49.26 28.36 5.24
CA ARG A 625 -48.21 28.10 6.22
C ARG A 625 -46.87 27.80 5.59
N GLU A 626 -46.84 27.15 4.41
CA GLU A 626 -45.66 26.66 3.80
C GLU A 626 -45.78 26.68 2.27
N GLN A 627 -45.13 27.62 1.62
CA GLN A 627 -45.14 27.78 0.15
C GLN A 627 -44.09 26.93 -0.53
N THR A 628 -43.06 26.52 0.19
CA THR A 628 -41.99 25.65 -0.28
C THR A 628 -41.61 24.66 0.79
N ILE A 629 -41.37 23.42 0.40
CA ILE A 629 -40.88 22.36 1.29
C ILE A 629 -39.53 21.94 0.80
N ARG A 630 -38.53 21.97 1.68
CA ARG A 630 -37.18 21.47 1.39
C ARG A 630 -37.03 20.10 2.01
N LEU A 631 -36.67 19.13 1.22
CA LEU A 631 -36.40 17.78 1.69
C LEU A 631 -35.13 17.23 1.05
N GLN A 632 -34.47 16.39 1.79
CA GLN A 632 -33.34 15.61 1.35
C GLN A 632 -33.80 14.19 1.05
N VAL A 633 -33.42 13.68 -0.10
CA VAL A 633 -33.66 12.30 -0.51
C VAL A 633 -32.32 11.59 -0.59
N GLN A 634 -32.23 10.43 0.01
CA GLN A 634 -31.10 9.53 -0.09
C GLN A 634 -31.51 8.30 -0.88
N ALA A 635 -30.76 7.95 -1.91
CA ALA A 635 -30.84 6.68 -2.62
C ALA A 635 -29.73 5.77 -2.12
N THR A 636 -30.06 4.52 -1.84
CA THR A 636 -29.12 3.45 -1.48
C THR A 636 -29.19 2.36 -2.52
N ASP A 637 -28.08 1.99 -3.12
CA ASP A 637 -27.96 0.93 -4.11
C ASP A 637 -28.00 -0.48 -3.47
N SER A 638 -27.92 -1.51 -4.30
CA SER A 638 -27.92 -2.91 -3.84
C SER A 638 -26.66 -3.31 -3.07
N GLY A 639 -25.56 -2.57 -3.24
CA GLY A 639 -24.29 -2.74 -2.53
C GLY A 639 -24.18 -1.92 -1.24
N GLY A 640 -25.21 -1.13 -0.90
CA GLY A 640 -25.26 -0.29 0.30
C GLY A 640 -24.60 1.08 0.14
N TRP A 641 -24.16 1.47 -1.05
CA TRP A 641 -23.64 2.82 -1.31
C TRP A 641 -24.78 3.82 -1.45
N VAL A 642 -24.51 5.05 -1.06
CA VAL A 642 -25.54 6.08 -0.97
C VAL A 642 -25.20 7.33 -1.78
N CYS A 643 -26.23 7.92 -2.36
CA CYS A 643 -26.22 9.26 -2.93
C CYS A 643 -27.33 10.09 -2.29
N THR A 644 -27.10 11.37 -2.05
CA THR A 644 -28.04 12.25 -1.38
C THR A 644 -28.26 13.51 -2.20
N GLU A 645 -29.52 13.89 -2.44
CA GLU A 645 -29.92 15.10 -3.17
C GLU A 645 -30.94 15.92 -2.40
N ASN A 646 -30.88 17.24 -2.56
CA ASN A 646 -31.81 18.17 -1.95
C ASN A 646 -32.83 18.65 -2.97
N PHE A 647 -34.11 18.50 -2.64
CA PHE A 647 -35.23 18.98 -3.47
C PHE A 647 -35.99 20.08 -2.76
N THR A 648 -36.47 21.04 -3.54
CA THR A 648 -37.39 22.08 -3.08
C THR A 648 -38.71 21.91 -3.82
N LEU A 649 -39.74 21.52 -3.12
CA LEU A 649 -41.10 21.38 -3.66
C LEU A 649 -41.81 22.72 -3.55
N GLN A 650 -42.58 23.09 -4.56
CA GLN A 650 -43.43 24.26 -4.62
C GLN A 650 -44.85 23.84 -4.24
N VAL A 651 -45.44 24.46 -3.21
CA VAL A 651 -46.82 24.21 -2.79
C VAL A 651 -47.73 25.18 -3.53
N GLN A 652 -48.63 24.63 -4.35
CA GLN A 652 -49.55 25.42 -5.18
C GLN A 652 -50.98 25.35 -4.66
N VAL A 653 -51.70 26.42 -4.83
CA VAL A 653 -53.17 26.47 -4.53
C VAL A 653 -53.90 25.59 -5.54
N GLY A 654 -54.66 24.62 -5.05
CA GLY A 654 -55.53 23.81 -5.91
C GLY A 654 -56.58 24.73 -6.58
N THR A 655 -56.54 24.87 -7.88
CA THR A 655 -57.61 25.52 -8.65
C THR A 655 -58.82 24.62 -8.62
N GLY A 656 -59.65 24.78 -7.59
CA GLY A 656 -60.96 24.17 -7.51
C GLY A 656 -61.92 24.85 -8.48
N GLY A 657 -62.08 24.28 -9.63
CA GLY A 657 -63.13 24.68 -10.57
C GLY A 657 -64.46 24.19 -10.02
N LEU A 658 -65.37 25.14 -9.66
CA LEU A 658 -66.80 24.81 -9.49
C LEU A 658 -67.33 24.35 -10.88
N GLY A 659 -67.88 23.13 -10.86
CA GLY A 659 -68.54 22.56 -12.00
C GLY A 659 -69.81 23.26 -12.41
N THR A 660 -70.05 23.34 -13.71
CA THR A 660 -71.39 23.21 -14.28
C THR A 660 -71.31 22.20 -15.42
N ALA A 661 -72.13 21.19 -15.29
CA ALA A 661 -72.35 20.16 -16.32
C ALA A 661 -73.10 20.76 -17.53
N THR A 662 -72.85 20.27 -18.72
CA THR A 662 -73.65 19.42 -19.58
C THR A 662 -73.21 19.51 -21.03
N PRO A 663 -73.70 18.63 -21.91
CA PRO A 663 -72.83 17.69 -22.61
C PRO A 663 -72.93 17.88 -24.15
N SER A 664 -72.12 17.29 -24.91
CA SER A 664 -72.50 16.48 -26.07
C SER A 664 -71.36 16.36 -27.11
N ASN A 665 -71.12 15.15 -27.37
CA ASN A 665 -71.15 14.44 -28.64
C ASN A 665 -70.14 14.69 -29.73
N SER A 666 -69.54 13.63 -29.99
CA SER A 666 -69.31 12.97 -31.32
C SER A 666 -67.97 13.10 -32.04
N THR A 667 -67.47 11.93 -32.12
CA THR A 667 -67.02 11.19 -33.33
C THR A 667 -65.63 11.43 -33.92
N GLN A 668 -64.96 10.31 -33.90
CA GLN A 668 -64.16 9.70 -34.95
C GLN A 668 -62.94 10.48 -35.50
N GLY A 669 -61.80 9.85 -35.40
CA GLY A 669 -61.31 8.97 -36.46
C GLY A 669 -59.86 9.26 -36.80
N GLY A 670 -59.11 8.22 -36.91
CA GLY A 670 -58.05 8.12 -37.90
C GLY A 670 -56.58 8.19 -37.41
N ILE A 671 -56.04 7.11 -37.03
CA ILE A 671 -54.96 6.33 -37.66
C ILE A 671 -54.07 7.16 -38.62
N ALA A 672 -52.77 7.24 -38.29
CA ALA A 672 -51.69 6.73 -39.10
C ALA A 672 -50.32 7.31 -38.71
N THR A 673 -49.41 6.44 -38.36
CA THR A 673 -47.96 6.58 -38.56
C THR A 673 -47.67 6.51 -40.09
N PRO A 674 -46.40 6.60 -40.58
CA PRO A 674 -45.13 7.08 -40.07
C PRO A 674 -44.32 7.89 -41.13
N SER A 675 -43.06 8.10 -40.81
CA SER A 675 -41.90 8.10 -41.73
C SER A 675 -41.14 9.43 -41.93
N THR A 676 -39.94 9.29 -41.55
CA THR A 676 -38.66 9.52 -42.26
C THR A 676 -38.36 10.85 -42.93
N ALA A 677 -37.14 11.20 -42.66
CA ALA A 677 -36.10 11.75 -43.54
C ALA A 677 -35.94 13.27 -43.62
N ASP A 678 -34.88 13.74 -43.15
CA ASP A 678 -33.67 14.19 -43.87
C ASP A 678 -33.62 15.68 -44.31
N SER A 679 -32.37 16.12 -44.19
CA SER A 679 -31.71 17.23 -44.87
C SER A 679 -31.88 18.67 -44.36
N GLY A 680 -30.81 19.20 -43.77
CA GLY A 680 -29.87 20.04 -44.53
C GLY A 680 -30.24 21.49 -44.55
N GLY A 681 -29.36 22.30 -44.12
CA GLY A 681 -29.48 23.75 -44.37
C GLY A 681 -28.48 24.61 -43.55
N SER A 682 -27.29 24.66 -44.06
CA SER A 682 -26.32 25.73 -43.86
C SER A 682 -26.88 27.08 -44.25
N PHE A 683 -26.46 28.20 -43.57
CA PHE A 683 -26.11 29.48 -44.11
C PHE A 683 -25.66 30.41 -42.97
N ARG A 684 -24.38 30.75 -42.91
CA ARG A 684 -23.63 31.89 -43.42
C ARG A 684 -24.14 33.24 -42.94
N SER A 685 -23.33 33.88 -42.11
CA SER A 685 -22.37 34.97 -42.37
C SER A 685 -22.94 36.37 -42.59
N SER A 686 -22.47 37.30 -41.86
CA SER A 686 -21.93 38.59 -42.22
C SER A 686 -21.72 39.39 -40.94
N GLY A 687 -20.63 39.97 -40.66
CA GLY A 687 -19.76 40.86 -41.43
C GLY A 687 -19.94 42.25 -40.92
N GLY A 688 -18.91 42.84 -40.31
CA GLY A 688 -18.94 44.26 -39.96
C GLY A 688 -17.72 44.68 -39.20
N SER A 689 -16.69 45.04 -39.94
CA SER A 689 -15.50 45.73 -39.44
C SER A 689 -15.82 47.21 -39.12
N SER A 690 -15.21 47.75 -38.11
CA SER A 690 -14.60 49.10 -38.28
C SER A 690 -13.60 49.38 -37.15
N SER A 691 -12.50 49.83 -37.62
CA SER A 691 -11.29 50.38 -37.02
C SER A 691 -11.51 51.60 -36.12
N GLY A 692 -10.64 51.73 -35.14
CA GLY A 692 -10.45 52.97 -34.41
C GLY A 692 -9.34 52.88 -33.40
N ALA A 693 -8.19 53.35 -33.75
CA ALA A 693 -7.03 53.55 -32.89
C ALA A 693 -7.22 54.67 -31.89
N SER A 694 -6.76 54.55 -30.67
CA SER A 694 -5.71 55.44 -30.13
C SER A 694 -5.75 55.55 -28.61
N SER A 695 -4.55 55.45 -28.07
CA SER A 695 -3.97 56.13 -26.90
C SER A 695 -4.33 55.70 -25.47
N ASN A 696 -3.37 55.03 -24.92
CA ASN A 696 -2.59 55.34 -23.68
C ASN A 696 -3.35 55.89 -22.47
N SER A 697 -3.52 55.12 -21.47
CA SER A 697 -3.18 55.52 -20.10
C SER A 697 -3.18 54.28 -19.16
N GLY A 698 -2.09 54.14 -18.39
CA GLY A 698 -1.90 53.06 -17.47
C GLY A 698 -2.99 53.01 -16.38
N ARG A 699 -3.56 51.82 -16.24
CA ARG A 699 -4.14 51.38 -15.01
C ARG A 699 -3.74 49.93 -14.83
N SER A 700 -2.94 49.70 -13.82
CA SER A 700 -2.72 48.40 -13.17
C SER A 700 -4.08 47.79 -12.88
N LEU A 701 -4.49 46.83 -13.71
CA LEU A 701 -5.55 45.92 -13.35
C LEU A 701 -4.91 44.78 -12.57
N GLY A 702 -5.08 44.80 -11.26
CA GLY A 702 -4.85 43.69 -10.39
C GLY A 702 -5.67 42.52 -10.89
N LEU A 703 -5.02 41.58 -11.54
CA LEU A 703 -5.56 40.25 -11.77
C LEU A 703 -5.68 39.58 -10.42
N GLY A 704 -6.90 39.53 -9.92
CA GLY A 704 -7.24 38.87 -8.68
C GLY A 704 -6.69 37.44 -8.66
N ASN A 705 -6.14 37.08 -7.51
CA ASN A 705 -5.83 35.74 -7.11
C ASN A 705 -6.99 34.81 -7.51
N ARG A 706 -6.88 34.15 -8.63
CA ARG A 706 -7.68 32.94 -8.85
C ARG A 706 -7.15 31.88 -7.87
N LYS A 707 -7.83 31.74 -6.75
CA LYS A 707 -7.71 30.51 -5.95
C LYS A 707 -7.96 29.36 -6.92
N ALA A 708 -6.96 28.51 -7.13
CA ALA A 708 -7.20 27.24 -7.76
C ALA A 708 -8.34 26.57 -6.97
N SER A 709 -9.42 26.23 -7.65
CA SER A 709 -10.53 25.49 -7.11
C SER A 709 -9.96 24.29 -6.35
N SER A 710 -10.45 24.03 -5.14
CA SER A 710 -10.17 22.82 -4.39
C SER A 710 -10.77 21.62 -5.13
N ASN A 711 -10.16 21.23 -6.24
CA ASN A 711 -10.47 20.02 -6.96
C ASN A 711 -9.78 18.87 -6.19
N PRO A 712 -10.48 17.84 -5.71
CA PRO A 712 -9.90 16.73 -4.98
C PRO A 712 -8.84 15.95 -5.77
N TYR A 713 -8.66 16.24 -7.06
CA TYR A 713 -7.64 15.64 -7.94
C TYR A 713 -6.39 16.49 -8.14
N SER A 714 -6.23 17.60 -7.43
CA SER A 714 -5.00 18.40 -7.51
C SER A 714 -3.94 17.79 -6.60
N TYR A 715 -2.73 17.59 -7.14
CA TYR A 715 -1.60 17.00 -6.44
C TYR A 715 -0.35 17.84 -6.71
N ILE A 716 0.26 18.36 -5.65
CA ILE A 716 1.51 19.12 -5.73
C ILE A 716 2.46 18.54 -4.70
N LYS A 717 3.55 17.92 -5.13
CA LYS A 717 4.59 17.40 -4.23
C LYS A 717 5.78 18.35 -4.25
N THR A 718 6.01 19.05 -3.16
CA THR A 718 7.17 19.95 -2.97
C THR A 718 7.67 19.87 -1.53
N ASN A 719 8.98 19.90 -1.33
CA ASN A 719 9.64 19.82 -0.03
C ASN A 719 9.16 18.63 0.83
N GLY A 720 8.94 17.47 0.20
CA GLY A 720 8.50 16.25 0.89
C GLY A 720 7.03 16.23 1.31
N LYS A 721 6.26 17.29 1.03
CA LYS A 721 4.83 17.39 1.36
C LYS A 721 3.97 17.37 0.10
N ILE A 722 2.75 16.89 0.29
CA ILE A 722 1.71 16.88 -0.74
C ILE A 722 0.66 17.94 -0.39
N TYR A 723 0.28 18.72 -1.38
CA TYR A 723 -0.73 19.76 -1.28
C TYR A 723 -1.78 19.52 -2.35
N ASN A 724 -3.02 19.86 -2.05
CA ASN A 724 -4.15 19.79 -2.97
C ASN A 724 -4.56 21.18 -3.52
N HIS A 725 -3.80 22.22 -3.22
CA HIS A 725 -4.04 23.59 -3.68
C HIS A 725 -2.74 24.32 -3.95
N GLY A 726 -2.78 25.27 -4.87
CA GLY A 726 -1.67 26.16 -5.17
C GLY A 726 -2.14 27.34 -6.00
N ASN A 727 -1.43 28.45 -5.92
CA ASN A 727 -1.75 29.67 -6.67
C ASN A 727 -0.69 29.92 -7.75
N TRP A 728 -1.13 30.04 -9.00
CA TRP A 728 -0.25 30.44 -10.07
C TRP A 728 0.13 31.91 -9.96
N LYS A 729 1.42 32.19 -10.15
CA LYS A 729 1.99 33.54 -10.12
C LYS A 729 2.92 33.71 -11.30
N GLN A 730 2.73 34.80 -12.03
CA GLN A 730 3.61 35.16 -13.13
C GLN A 730 4.54 36.29 -12.70
N VAL A 731 5.83 36.09 -12.92
CA VAL A 731 6.87 37.11 -12.65
C VAL A 731 7.66 37.34 -13.95
N GLY A 732 7.35 38.40 -14.68
CA GLY A 732 7.83 38.61 -16.06
C GLY A 732 7.25 37.54 -17.00
N SER A 733 8.12 36.84 -17.72
CA SER A 733 7.73 35.69 -18.57
C SER A 733 7.71 34.32 -17.82
N ILE A 734 8.07 34.29 -16.52
CA ILE A 734 8.24 33.08 -15.76
C ILE A 734 6.98 32.77 -14.94
N TRP A 735 6.48 31.56 -15.04
CA TRP A 735 5.40 31.07 -14.20
C TRP A 735 5.93 30.31 -12.98
N LYS A 736 5.32 30.53 -11.83
CA LYS A 736 5.58 29.89 -10.54
C LYS A 736 4.27 29.38 -9.95
N LEU A 737 4.35 28.33 -9.15
CA LEU A 737 3.23 27.84 -8.37
C LEU A 737 3.54 28.11 -6.89
N GLU A 738 2.73 28.89 -6.22
CA GLU A 738 2.87 29.17 -4.77
C GLU A 738 1.93 28.28 -3.97
N VAL A 739 2.48 27.60 -2.97
CA VAL A 739 1.79 26.76 -2.01
C VAL A 739 2.08 27.31 -0.63
N ASP A 740 1.05 27.65 0.13
CA ASP A 740 1.18 28.28 1.46
C ASP A 740 2.12 29.50 1.47
N GLY A 741 2.05 30.30 0.40
CA GLY A 741 2.84 31.55 0.26
C GLY A 741 4.29 31.33 -0.16
N SER A 742 4.73 30.11 -0.43
CA SER A 742 6.06 29.75 -0.89
C SER A 742 6.03 29.13 -2.29
N PRO A 743 7.01 29.40 -3.18
CA PRO A 743 7.04 28.75 -4.48
C PRO A 743 7.34 27.26 -4.36
N ALA A 744 6.60 26.44 -5.11
CA ALA A 744 6.87 25.01 -5.28
C ALA A 744 8.23 24.84 -5.98
N ARG A 745 9.21 24.24 -5.31
CA ARG A 745 10.57 24.04 -5.81
C ARG A 745 10.87 22.57 -5.99
N SER A 746 11.62 22.23 -7.03
CA SER A 746 11.99 20.83 -7.35
C SER A 746 10.76 19.93 -7.23
N ALA A 747 9.67 20.33 -7.89
CA ALA A 747 8.34 19.82 -7.59
C ALA A 747 7.62 19.34 -8.83
N TRP A 748 6.89 18.25 -8.71
CA TRP A 748 5.83 17.87 -9.66
C TRP A 748 4.48 18.34 -9.15
N ALA A 749 3.66 18.85 -10.06
CA ALA A 749 2.29 19.25 -9.77
C ALA A 749 1.33 18.67 -10.81
N TYR A 750 0.26 18.03 -10.36
CA TYR A 750 -0.86 17.59 -11.19
C TYR A 750 -2.05 18.50 -10.93
N LEU A 751 -2.37 19.36 -11.90
CA LEU A 751 -3.38 20.40 -11.78
C LEU A 751 -4.24 20.43 -13.03
N ALA A 752 -5.55 20.39 -12.88
CA ALA A 752 -6.50 20.41 -14.01
C ALA A 752 -6.14 19.36 -15.08
N GLU A 753 -5.91 18.11 -14.62
CA GLU A 753 -5.58 16.93 -15.46
C GLU A 753 -4.24 17.01 -16.20
N LYS A 754 -3.35 17.92 -15.81
CA LYS A 754 -2.06 18.16 -16.45
C LYS A 754 -0.93 18.09 -15.46
N TRP A 755 0.20 17.54 -15.87
CA TRP A 755 1.42 17.49 -15.08
C TRP A 755 2.33 18.67 -15.42
N TYR A 756 2.85 19.32 -14.38
CA TYR A 756 3.82 20.42 -14.45
C TYR A 756 5.04 20.10 -13.61
N LEU A 757 6.20 20.58 -14.06
CA LEU A 757 7.48 20.45 -13.35
C LEU A 757 7.99 21.83 -12.96
N PHE A 758 8.50 21.98 -11.74
CA PHE A 758 9.12 23.20 -11.24
C PHE A 758 10.58 22.93 -10.86
N ASN A 759 11.47 23.83 -11.28
CA ASN A 759 12.89 23.73 -10.98
C ASN A 759 13.21 24.11 -9.51
N ASP A 760 14.49 24.09 -9.13
CA ASP A 760 14.98 24.45 -7.80
C ASP A 760 14.73 25.90 -7.41
N LYS A 761 14.51 26.79 -8.40
CA LYS A 761 14.11 28.19 -8.20
C LYS A 761 12.59 28.37 -8.10
N GLY A 762 11.82 27.29 -8.24
CA GLY A 762 10.36 27.31 -8.27
C GLY A 762 9.79 27.87 -9.57
N GLU A 763 10.53 27.83 -10.65
CA GLU A 763 10.13 28.27 -11.98
C GLU A 763 9.56 27.08 -12.75
N MET A 764 8.43 27.29 -13.44
CA MET A 764 7.82 26.26 -14.29
C MET A 764 8.78 25.89 -15.43
N VAL A 765 9.04 24.63 -15.58
CA VAL A 765 9.93 24.08 -16.61
C VAL A 765 9.19 23.96 -17.94
N THR A 766 9.84 24.34 -19.04
CA THR A 766 9.41 24.11 -20.41
C THR A 766 10.55 23.47 -21.22
N GLY A 767 10.22 22.72 -22.25
CA GLY A 767 11.20 21.98 -23.04
C GLY A 767 11.64 20.67 -22.36
N TRP A 768 12.82 20.19 -22.71
CA TRP A 768 13.39 18.95 -22.19
C TRP A 768 13.89 19.12 -20.75
N ALA A 769 13.48 18.19 -19.87
CA ALA A 769 13.90 18.11 -18.47
C ALA A 769 14.43 16.74 -18.12
N ASN A 770 15.46 16.68 -17.26
CA ASN A 770 15.95 15.45 -16.67
C ASN A 770 15.59 15.46 -15.18
N VAL A 771 14.90 14.41 -14.74
CA VAL A 771 14.49 14.22 -13.34
C VAL A 771 14.79 12.77 -12.96
N ASP A 772 15.61 12.58 -11.94
CA ASP A 772 15.97 11.26 -11.41
C ASP A 772 16.43 10.27 -12.49
N GLY A 773 17.26 10.74 -13.43
CA GLY A 773 17.80 9.94 -14.55
C GLY A 773 16.85 9.70 -15.72
N SER A 774 15.59 10.09 -15.59
CA SER A 774 14.54 10.03 -16.62
C SER A 774 14.39 11.36 -17.35
N ARG A 775 14.12 11.30 -18.66
CA ARG A 775 13.97 12.49 -19.49
C ARG A 775 12.51 12.71 -19.88
N TYR A 776 12.01 13.92 -19.63
CA TYR A 776 10.64 14.35 -19.89
C TYR A 776 10.61 15.56 -20.83
N PHE A 777 9.47 15.82 -21.44
CA PHE A 777 9.27 17.04 -22.23
C PHE A 777 8.04 17.81 -21.76
N MET A 778 8.25 19.08 -21.42
CA MET A 778 7.20 20.04 -21.07
C MET A 778 6.97 20.97 -22.27
N ASP A 779 5.74 21.12 -22.71
CA ASP A 779 5.44 22.05 -23.80
C ASP A 779 5.58 23.53 -23.38
N SER A 780 5.31 24.45 -24.29
CA SER A 780 5.43 25.89 -24.02
C SER A 780 4.46 26.41 -22.96
N SER A 781 3.39 25.65 -22.64
CA SER A 781 2.47 25.92 -21.53
C SER A 781 2.89 25.27 -20.20
N GLY A 782 3.99 24.53 -20.21
CA GLY A 782 4.49 23.76 -19.07
C GLY A 782 3.83 22.40 -18.88
N ASP A 783 2.93 21.99 -19.77
CA ASP A 783 2.21 20.73 -19.70
C ASP A 783 3.11 19.56 -20.14
N MET A 784 3.21 18.51 -19.31
CA MET A 784 4.01 17.33 -19.63
C MET A 784 3.42 16.57 -20.82
N ARG A 785 4.22 16.39 -21.86
CA ARG A 785 3.82 15.63 -23.05
C ARG A 785 4.01 14.12 -22.84
N TYR A 786 3.18 13.35 -23.51
CA TYR A 786 3.28 11.87 -23.62
C TYR A 786 2.77 11.40 -24.98
N GLY A 787 3.09 10.17 -25.34
CA GLY A 787 2.86 9.65 -26.70
C GLY A 787 3.90 10.20 -27.70
N TRP A 788 3.56 10.20 -28.98
CA TRP A 788 4.39 10.74 -30.03
C TRP A 788 4.49 12.28 -29.95
N MET A 789 5.70 12.80 -30.08
CA MET A 789 5.96 14.24 -30.18
C MET A 789 7.10 14.55 -31.12
N THR A 790 7.11 15.78 -31.64
CA THR A 790 8.25 16.34 -32.38
C THR A 790 8.89 17.49 -31.61
N ASP A 791 10.20 17.59 -31.67
CA ASP A 791 10.93 18.77 -31.17
C ASP A 791 10.90 19.93 -32.19
N GLU A 792 11.51 21.06 -31.83
CA GLU A 792 11.60 22.24 -32.67
C GLU A 792 12.35 22.00 -34.02
N LYS A 793 13.10 20.90 -34.14
CA LYS A 793 13.82 20.50 -35.35
C LYS A 793 13.01 19.53 -36.21
N GLY A 794 11.79 19.17 -35.76
CA GLY A 794 10.95 18.20 -36.44
C GLY A 794 11.37 16.74 -36.24
N GLU A 795 12.19 16.47 -35.23
CA GLU A 795 12.63 15.13 -34.89
C GLU A 795 11.61 14.47 -33.96
N TRP A 796 11.31 13.19 -34.23
CA TRP A 796 10.29 12.43 -33.53
C TRP A 796 10.86 11.71 -32.30
N TYR A 797 10.09 11.78 -31.21
CA TYR A 797 10.35 11.08 -29.94
C TYR A 797 9.06 10.44 -29.46
N TYR A 798 9.19 9.41 -28.63
CA TYR A 798 8.04 8.79 -27.98
C TYR A 798 8.21 8.83 -26.47
N LEU A 799 7.21 9.42 -25.79
CA LEU A 799 7.17 9.57 -24.35
C LEU A 799 6.10 8.62 -23.82
N ASN A 800 6.39 7.90 -22.75
CA ASN A 800 5.49 6.89 -22.19
C ASN A 800 4.08 7.46 -21.92
N PRO A 801 3.03 6.97 -22.59
CA PRO A 801 1.67 7.44 -22.31
C PRO A 801 1.02 6.76 -21.10
N VAL A 802 1.58 5.62 -20.65
CA VAL A 802 1.00 4.76 -19.61
C VAL A 802 1.26 5.34 -18.22
N SER A 803 0.24 5.31 -17.34
CA SER A 803 0.35 5.76 -15.95
C SER A 803 0.86 4.64 -15.03
N ASP A 804 2.09 4.17 -15.30
CA ASP A 804 2.80 3.09 -14.62
C ASP A 804 3.92 3.61 -13.68
N GLY A 805 3.85 4.88 -13.29
CA GLY A 805 4.93 5.56 -12.55
C GLY A 805 6.01 6.15 -13.46
N THR A 806 6.02 5.81 -14.77
CA THR A 806 6.96 6.35 -15.76
C THR A 806 6.28 7.17 -16.86
N LYS A 807 5.02 7.59 -16.67
CA LYS A 807 4.30 8.42 -17.63
C LYS A 807 5.07 9.68 -17.98
N GLY A 808 5.22 9.95 -19.27
CA GLY A 808 6.00 11.08 -19.80
C GLY A 808 7.50 10.79 -19.95
N VAL A 809 8.02 9.67 -19.48
CA VAL A 809 9.44 9.30 -19.66
C VAL A 809 9.74 8.98 -21.13
N MET A 810 10.80 9.58 -21.64
CA MET A 810 11.27 9.33 -23.00
C MET A 810 11.71 7.87 -23.18
N ARG A 811 11.13 7.18 -24.15
CA ARG A 811 11.48 5.80 -24.51
C ARG A 811 12.70 5.75 -25.42
N ILE A 812 13.43 4.64 -25.35
CA ILE A 812 14.63 4.37 -26.18
C ILE A 812 14.64 2.90 -26.60
N GLY A 813 15.43 2.56 -27.60
CA GLY A 813 15.50 1.20 -28.16
C GLY A 813 14.24 0.84 -28.98
N TRP A 814 14.01 -0.44 -29.15
CA TRP A 814 12.83 -0.94 -29.82
C TRP A 814 11.56 -0.71 -29.01
N GLN A 815 10.55 -0.12 -29.65
CA GLN A 815 9.22 0.10 -29.05
C GLN A 815 8.15 -0.36 -30.03
N GLN A 816 7.22 -1.15 -29.54
CA GLN A 816 6.01 -1.48 -30.32
C GLN A 816 4.92 -0.47 -29.98
N ILE A 817 4.47 0.29 -30.98
CA ILE A 817 3.49 1.36 -30.82
C ILE A 817 2.46 1.19 -31.92
N ASP A 818 1.19 1.10 -31.57
CA ASP A 818 0.08 0.90 -32.53
C ASP A 818 0.34 -0.30 -33.49
N SER A 819 0.80 -1.42 -32.93
CA SER A 819 1.14 -2.67 -33.65
C SER A 819 2.28 -2.56 -34.66
N LYS A 820 3.05 -1.48 -34.65
CA LYS A 820 4.24 -1.28 -35.47
C LYS A 820 5.47 -1.15 -34.59
N TRP A 821 6.62 -1.68 -35.04
CA TRP A 821 7.88 -1.54 -34.36
C TRP A 821 8.66 -0.31 -34.84
N TYR A 822 9.17 0.48 -33.88
CA TYR A 822 9.99 1.66 -34.09
C TYR A 822 11.28 1.54 -33.28
N TYR A 823 12.35 2.13 -33.78
CA TYR A 823 13.63 2.18 -33.05
C TYR A 823 13.99 3.61 -32.66
N LEU A 824 14.06 3.82 -31.35
CA LEU A 824 14.40 5.11 -30.76
C LEU A 824 15.86 5.06 -30.29
N ASN A 825 16.71 5.98 -30.76
CA ASN A 825 18.15 5.91 -30.51
C ASN A 825 18.50 5.79 -29.02
N PRO A 826 19.11 4.71 -28.53
CA PRO A 826 19.49 4.57 -27.13
C PRO A 826 20.80 5.29 -26.79
N VAL A 827 21.60 5.68 -27.80
CA VAL A 827 22.95 6.20 -27.63
C VAL A 827 22.93 7.67 -27.19
N SER A 828 23.74 8.01 -26.18
CA SER A 828 23.87 9.38 -25.68
C SER A 828 24.87 10.21 -26.53
N ASP A 829 24.55 10.41 -27.79
CA ASP A 829 25.34 11.14 -28.80
C ASP A 829 24.73 12.52 -29.17
N GLY A 830 23.80 13.00 -28.37
CA GLY A 830 23.01 14.20 -28.65
C GLY A 830 21.70 13.92 -29.36
N THR A 831 21.47 12.70 -29.83
CA THR A 831 20.23 12.27 -30.51
C THR A 831 19.49 11.18 -29.75
N LYS A 832 19.81 10.95 -28.49
CA LYS A 832 19.17 9.96 -27.64
C LYS A 832 17.65 10.16 -27.58
N GLY A 833 16.91 9.08 -27.83
CA GLY A 833 15.44 9.05 -27.89
C GLY A 833 14.87 9.44 -29.25
N LYS A 834 15.67 9.92 -30.21
CA LYS A 834 15.20 10.24 -31.56
C LYS A 834 14.79 8.99 -32.32
N MET A 835 13.65 9.01 -32.97
CA MET A 835 13.19 7.94 -33.86
C MET A 835 14.07 7.86 -35.10
N LEU A 836 14.63 6.68 -35.36
CA LEU A 836 15.35 6.42 -36.60
C LEU A 836 14.35 6.12 -37.73
N LYS A 837 14.67 6.52 -38.96
CA LYS A 837 13.84 6.30 -40.14
C LYS A 837 14.69 6.22 -41.41
N SER A 838 14.21 5.50 -42.44
CA SER A 838 14.89 5.36 -43.73
C SER A 838 16.36 4.88 -43.63
N GLN A 839 16.65 4.07 -42.62
CA GLN A 839 18.03 3.55 -42.39
C GLN A 839 17.94 2.20 -41.66
N ARG A 840 19.09 1.51 -41.55
CA ARG A 840 19.17 0.30 -40.74
C ARG A 840 19.44 0.66 -39.28
N THR A 841 18.87 -0.10 -38.38
CA THR A 841 19.20 -0.06 -36.96
C THR A 841 20.57 -0.70 -36.69
N PRO A 842 21.20 -0.43 -35.53
CA PRO A 842 22.49 -1.05 -35.17
C PRO A 842 22.47 -2.58 -35.16
N ASP A 843 21.34 -3.19 -34.98
CA ASP A 843 21.10 -4.64 -34.99
C ASP A 843 20.57 -5.15 -36.36
N GLY A 844 20.66 -4.32 -37.45
CA GLY A 844 20.56 -4.73 -38.87
C GLY A 844 19.15 -4.67 -39.47
N TYR A 845 18.12 -4.20 -38.77
CA TYR A 845 16.74 -4.09 -39.28
C TYR A 845 16.52 -2.79 -40.09
N LEU A 846 15.88 -2.88 -41.23
CA LEU A 846 15.57 -1.72 -42.06
C LEU A 846 14.30 -1.00 -41.56
N LEU A 847 14.39 0.32 -41.43
CA LEU A 847 13.27 1.18 -41.04
C LEU A 847 12.73 1.94 -42.26
N LYS A 848 11.40 2.01 -42.41
CA LYS A 848 10.71 2.77 -43.45
C LYS A 848 10.84 4.29 -43.23
N ALA A 849 10.33 5.07 -44.19
CA ALA A 849 10.33 6.53 -44.08
C ALA A 849 9.45 7.07 -42.94
N ASP A 850 8.45 6.33 -42.50
CA ASP A 850 7.61 6.63 -41.33
C ASP A 850 8.25 6.20 -40.01
N GLY A 851 9.45 5.59 -40.06
CA GLY A 851 10.18 5.11 -38.88
C GLY A 851 9.80 3.68 -38.44
N SER A 852 8.77 3.09 -39.04
CA SER A 852 8.38 1.70 -38.71
C SER A 852 9.33 0.68 -39.32
N TRP A 853 9.50 -0.46 -38.66
CA TRP A 853 10.26 -1.58 -39.20
C TRP A 853 9.67 -2.12 -40.50
N ASP A 854 10.54 -2.39 -41.49
CA ASP A 854 10.13 -3.04 -42.75
C ASP A 854 10.25 -4.56 -42.62
N GLU A 855 9.15 -5.19 -42.24
CA GLU A 855 9.05 -6.65 -42.09
C GLU A 855 9.29 -7.43 -43.38
N SER A 856 9.17 -6.77 -44.55
CA SER A 856 9.38 -7.42 -45.86
C SER A 856 10.84 -7.61 -46.22
N ILE A 857 11.76 -6.99 -45.48
CA ILE A 857 13.19 -7.03 -45.71
C ILE A 857 13.91 -7.78 -44.59
N ALA A 858 14.63 -8.82 -44.97
CA ALA A 858 15.39 -9.61 -44.02
C ALA A 858 16.47 -8.76 -43.28
N ARG A 859 16.72 -9.11 -42.04
CA ARG A 859 17.84 -8.59 -41.23
C ARG A 859 19.16 -8.89 -41.95
N GLU A 860 20.04 -7.90 -42.05
CA GLU A 860 21.46 -8.07 -42.48
C GLU A 860 22.35 -8.37 -41.31
#